data_9636a27125ac00d9a5b91f3c6a153286
#
_entry.id   9636a27125ac00d9a5b91f3c6a153286
#
_cell.length_a   1.000
_cell.length_b   1.000
_cell.length_c   1.000
_cell.angle_alpha   90.00
_cell.angle_beta   90.00
_cell.angle_gamma   90.00
#
_symmetry.space_group_name_H-M   'P 1'
#
loop_
_entity.id
_entity.type
_entity.pdbx_description
1 polymer ?
#
loop_
_entity_poly.entity_id
_entity_poly.type
_entity_poly.pdbx_seq_one_letter_code
_entity_poly.pdbx_strand_id
1 'polypeptide(L)'
;MSDETKVTQEYGAEQIQVLEGLEAVRKRPGMYIGSTSSSGLHHLVYEIVDNAIDEALAGYCKHITVTINPGNSITVTDDGRGIPVDIQPQTGRPALEVVYTVLHAGGKFGGGGYKVSGGLHGVGASVVNALSEWLRVRVHKNGEIYEMKFARGSITQEMKIVGRTDKTGTEVTFQPDPEMFDTTEYDYNILHERMREEAFLNAGLSIQITDDRGEEPVSEIMCYEGGIREFAVWCNRHKTPLHNDVIYMNGSKGDASAEIAMQYNDGYNEFLLSFANDVRTPEGGMHETGFKTALTRVLNNYGLKYGILKGDDKVSGEDCREGITAIISVKLTDAQFEGQTKAKLGNAYIRTLVDQIVNDQLATYFEEHPQTARAILDKAMMANRAREAARKARESIRRKTGLESGQMPDKLQDCNERNPELCEIYIVEGDSAAGSAIQGRDSRFQAILAMWGKMLNVEKARADKIYGNDKLYPLIVALGAGIGDEFDLEKLRYHKVIIMADADVDGAHIRTLLLTFFFRYMRPLIEQGYVYSAVPPLYKLKRGKTERVAYSDEERDAVSAKLRGEGNAKVDIARFKGLGEMDPHELWETTMDPEKRSLRRITLDDAQRADQIFTVLMGELVEPRKEWIERNARYAINIDI
;
A
#
# COMPACT_ATOMS: atom_id res chain seq x y z
N MET A 1 -20.82 -17.51 -23.63
CA MET A 1 -19.77 -16.75 -24.37
C MET A 1 -20.45 -16.23 -25.62
N SER A 2 -20.69 -14.94 -25.69
CA SER A 2 -21.34 -14.30 -26.85
C SER A 2 -20.37 -14.34 -28.06
N ASP A 3 -20.95 -14.47 -29.25
CA ASP A 3 -20.21 -14.54 -30.55
C ASP A 3 -19.37 -13.26 -30.83
N GLU A 4 -19.50 -12.21 -30.03
CA GLU A 4 -18.81 -10.92 -30.16
C GLU A 4 -17.31 -10.96 -29.76
N THR A 5 -16.84 -12.03 -29.11
CA THR A 5 -15.42 -12.19 -28.73
C THR A 5 -14.59 -13.02 -29.69
N LYS A 6 -15.20 -13.57 -30.75
CA LYS A 6 -14.45 -14.30 -31.78
C LYS A 6 -13.75 -13.33 -32.72
N VAL A 7 -12.42 -13.29 -32.65
CA VAL A 7 -11.58 -12.62 -33.65
C VAL A 7 -11.77 -13.35 -34.97
N THR A 8 -12.30 -12.66 -35.98
CA THR A 8 -12.59 -13.21 -37.32
C THR A 8 -11.37 -13.21 -38.26
N GLN A 9 -10.24 -12.64 -37.83
CA GLN A 9 -8.99 -12.66 -38.60
C GLN A 9 -8.21 -13.95 -38.33
N GLU A 10 -7.69 -14.59 -39.40
CA GLU A 10 -6.79 -15.73 -39.27
C GLU A 10 -5.52 -15.31 -38.49
N TYR A 11 -5.15 -16.06 -37.46
CA TYR A 11 -3.96 -15.82 -36.67
C TYR A 11 -2.73 -16.34 -37.44
N GLY A 12 -2.07 -15.47 -38.16
CA GLY A 12 -0.88 -15.76 -38.96
C GLY A 12 0.39 -15.11 -38.39
N ALA A 13 1.55 -15.48 -38.95
CA ALA A 13 2.86 -14.96 -38.54
C ALA A 13 2.97 -13.41 -38.66
N GLU A 14 2.20 -12.81 -39.54
CA GLU A 14 2.15 -11.34 -39.75
C GLU A 14 1.54 -10.58 -38.55
N GLN A 15 0.81 -11.28 -37.67
CA GLN A 15 0.21 -10.69 -36.47
C GLN A 15 1.15 -10.75 -35.26
N ILE A 16 2.28 -11.44 -35.37
CA ILE A 16 3.32 -11.50 -34.35
C ILE A 16 4.19 -10.24 -34.47
N GLN A 17 3.98 -9.29 -33.56
CA GLN A 17 4.81 -8.09 -33.49
C GLN A 17 6.05 -8.35 -32.63
N VAL A 18 7.23 -8.12 -33.18
CA VAL A 18 8.48 -8.11 -32.43
C VAL A 18 8.76 -6.67 -32.01
N LEU A 19 8.81 -6.42 -30.70
CA LEU A 19 9.12 -5.12 -30.13
C LEU A 19 10.59 -5.11 -29.74
N GLU A 20 11.36 -4.15 -30.24
CA GLU A 20 12.77 -4.01 -29.94
C GLU A 20 13.03 -2.81 -29.03
N GLY A 21 14.01 -2.95 -28.12
CA GLY A 21 14.49 -1.86 -27.28
C GLY A 21 13.42 -1.23 -26.39
N LEU A 22 13.46 0.10 -26.28
CA LEU A 22 12.59 0.88 -25.40
C LEU A 22 11.14 1.04 -25.91
N GLU A 23 10.86 0.70 -27.15
CA GLU A 23 9.50 0.69 -27.69
C GLU A 23 8.61 -0.33 -26.94
N ALA A 24 9.19 -1.47 -26.55
CA ALA A 24 8.50 -2.47 -25.74
C ALA A 24 8.00 -1.92 -24.40
N VAL A 25 8.80 -1.05 -23.74
CA VAL A 25 8.44 -0.39 -22.49
C VAL A 25 7.25 0.55 -22.69
N ARG A 26 7.28 1.37 -23.74
CA ARG A 26 6.19 2.31 -24.03
C ARG A 26 4.88 1.61 -24.40
N LYS A 27 4.94 0.47 -25.09
CA LYS A 27 3.73 -0.33 -25.44
C LYS A 27 3.14 -1.09 -24.26
N ARG A 28 3.96 -1.50 -23.29
CA ARG A 28 3.54 -2.30 -22.13
C ARG A 28 4.17 -1.79 -20.81
N PRO A 29 3.92 -0.52 -20.43
CA PRO A 29 4.56 0.09 -19.26
C PRO A 29 4.26 -0.70 -17.97
N GLY A 30 3.05 -1.23 -17.82
CA GLY A 30 2.66 -2.01 -16.65
C GLY A 30 3.54 -3.24 -16.35
N MET A 31 4.23 -3.81 -17.36
CA MET A 31 5.18 -4.90 -17.16
C MET A 31 6.44 -4.46 -16.40
N TYR A 32 6.79 -3.18 -16.44
CA TYR A 32 8.02 -2.63 -15.88
C TYR A 32 7.79 -1.81 -14.60
N ILE A 33 6.68 -1.08 -14.54
CA ILE A 33 6.35 -0.17 -13.41
C ILE A 33 5.06 -0.55 -12.68
N GLY A 34 4.46 -1.71 -13.00
CA GLY A 34 3.25 -2.24 -12.37
C GLY A 34 1.95 -1.61 -12.86
N SER A 35 1.88 -0.29 -13.01
CA SER A 35 0.69 0.43 -13.50
C SER A 35 1.07 1.75 -14.15
N THR A 36 0.11 2.42 -14.82
CA THR A 36 0.24 3.80 -15.33
C THR A 36 -0.46 4.83 -14.43
N SER A 37 -0.98 4.39 -13.30
CA SER A 37 -1.59 5.25 -12.29
C SER A 37 -0.54 6.04 -11.50
N SER A 38 -0.99 6.80 -10.49
CA SER A 38 -0.10 7.52 -9.55
C SER A 38 1.00 6.61 -8.96
N SER A 39 0.71 5.34 -8.67
CA SER A 39 1.70 4.39 -8.15
C SER A 39 2.86 4.15 -9.13
N GLY A 40 2.57 3.89 -10.41
CA GLY A 40 3.61 3.73 -11.44
C GLY A 40 4.37 5.02 -11.73
N LEU A 41 3.71 6.19 -11.61
CA LEU A 41 4.37 7.48 -11.73
C LEU A 41 5.46 7.66 -10.66
N HIS A 42 5.13 7.39 -9.38
CA HIS A 42 6.09 7.49 -8.29
C HIS A 42 7.21 6.43 -8.39
N HIS A 43 6.93 5.28 -8.99
CA HIS A 43 7.93 4.24 -9.23
C HIS A 43 9.10 4.71 -10.11
N LEU A 44 8.88 5.65 -11.04
CA LEU A 44 9.98 6.25 -11.81
C LEU A 44 11.02 6.92 -10.92
N VAL A 45 10.56 7.61 -9.86
CA VAL A 45 11.46 8.26 -8.88
C VAL A 45 12.22 7.20 -8.10
N TYR A 46 11.55 6.13 -7.67
CA TYR A 46 12.18 5.05 -6.92
C TYR A 46 13.30 4.38 -7.71
N GLU A 47 13.12 4.11 -9.01
CA GLU A 47 14.16 3.51 -9.85
C GLU A 47 15.43 4.37 -9.95
N ILE A 48 15.31 5.70 -9.95
CA ILE A 48 16.49 6.59 -9.96
C ILE A 48 17.11 6.71 -8.56
N VAL A 49 16.29 6.81 -7.51
CA VAL A 49 16.76 6.85 -6.11
C VAL A 49 17.46 5.54 -5.73
N ASP A 50 16.90 4.39 -6.11
CA ASP A 50 17.49 3.06 -5.84
C ASP A 50 18.91 2.95 -6.46
N ASN A 51 19.18 3.61 -7.59
CA ASN A 51 20.54 3.66 -8.13
C ASN A 51 21.51 4.48 -7.25
N ALA A 52 21.03 5.56 -6.62
CA ALA A 52 21.83 6.33 -5.66
C ALA A 52 22.01 5.57 -4.34
N ILE A 53 20.97 4.83 -3.88
CA ILE A 53 21.05 3.92 -2.72
C ILE A 53 22.09 2.81 -2.97
N ASP A 54 22.14 2.24 -4.17
CA ASP A 54 23.13 1.23 -4.52
C ASP A 54 24.58 1.77 -4.42
N GLU A 55 24.81 3.06 -4.73
CA GLU A 55 26.08 3.74 -4.49
C GLU A 55 26.35 3.90 -2.97
N ALA A 56 25.32 4.16 -2.16
CA ALA A 56 25.44 4.21 -0.71
C ALA A 56 25.75 2.83 -0.11
N LEU A 57 25.08 1.77 -0.55
CA LEU A 57 25.34 0.38 -0.18
C LEU A 57 26.78 -0.06 -0.55
N ALA A 58 27.30 0.47 -1.66
CA ALA A 58 28.69 0.26 -2.06
C ALA A 58 29.68 1.13 -1.26
N GLY A 59 29.22 2.03 -0.39
CA GLY A 59 30.03 2.87 0.48
C GLY A 59 30.55 4.15 -0.16
N TYR A 60 30.02 4.57 -1.29
CA TYR A 60 30.49 5.73 -2.05
C TYR A 60 29.58 6.95 -2.01
N CYS A 61 28.31 6.80 -1.61
CA CYS A 61 27.36 7.90 -1.51
C CYS A 61 26.97 8.14 -0.05
N LYS A 62 26.87 9.42 0.33
CA LYS A 62 26.45 9.87 1.67
C LYS A 62 25.31 10.87 1.63
N HIS A 63 25.11 11.51 0.49
CA HIS A 63 24.09 12.53 0.33
C HIS A 63 23.29 12.31 -0.96
N ILE A 64 21.97 12.21 -0.82
CA ILE A 64 21.02 12.12 -1.93
C ILE A 64 20.06 13.29 -1.81
N THR A 65 19.78 13.97 -2.93
CA THR A 65 18.73 15.00 -2.97
C THR A 65 17.69 14.63 -4.00
N VAL A 66 16.42 14.80 -3.64
CA VAL A 66 15.25 14.59 -4.51
C VAL A 66 14.45 15.88 -4.54
N THR A 67 14.25 16.47 -5.71
CA THR A 67 13.51 17.72 -5.86
C THR A 67 12.35 17.52 -6.83
N ILE A 68 11.14 17.88 -6.40
CA ILE A 68 9.98 18.04 -7.25
C ILE A 68 10.02 19.48 -7.76
N ASN A 69 10.36 19.65 -9.02
CA ASN A 69 10.52 20.98 -9.62
C ASN A 69 9.18 21.58 -10.03
N PRO A 70 9.11 22.90 -10.25
CA PRO A 70 7.99 23.53 -10.93
C PRO A 70 7.67 22.84 -12.26
N GLY A 71 6.40 22.53 -12.52
CA GLY A 71 5.98 21.77 -13.71
C GLY A 71 6.06 20.25 -13.56
N ASN A 72 6.29 19.74 -12.34
CA ASN A 72 6.31 18.31 -12.01
C ASN A 72 7.42 17.50 -12.73
N SER A 73 8.58 18.09 -13.01
CA SER A 73 9.78 17.30 -13.26
C SER A 73 10.47 16.92 -11.95
N ILE A 74 11.20 15.83 -11.96
CA ILE A 74 11.98 15.37 -10.80
C ILE A 74 13.47 15.53 -11.07
N THR A 75 14.20 16.00 -10.08
CA THR A 75 15.67 15.95 -10.05
C THR A 75 16.14 15.09 -8.90
N VAL A 76 16.95 14.08 -9.19
CA VAL A 76 17.65 13.26 -8.19
C VAL A 76 19.14 13.48 -8.37
N THR A 77 19.85 13.79 -7.27
CA THR A 77 21.31 13.98 -7.27
C THR A 77 21.92 13.13 -6.16
N ASP A 78 23.02 12.44 -6.47
CA ASP A 78 23.85 11.71 -5.52
C ASP A 78 25.29 12.22 -5.54
N ASP A 79 26.04 11.95 -4.47
CA ASP A 79 27.49 12.22 -4.35
C ASP A 79 28.33 10.93 -4.53
N GLY A 80 27.82 9.93 -5.21
CA GLY A 80 28.49 8.67 -5.49
C GLY A 80 29.64 8.77 -6.49
N ARG A 81 30.05 7.64 -7.07
CA ARG A 81 31.16 7.57 -8.05
C ARG A 81 30.85 8.19 -9.42
N GLY A 82 29.59 8.44 -9.70
CA GLY A 82 29.09 8.82 -11.02
C GLY A 82 29.11 7.66 -12.02
N ILE A 83 28.10 7.61 -12.90
CA ILE A 83 28.00 6.61 -13.97
C ILE A 83 29.27 6.63 -14.82
N PRO A 84 29.83 5.47 -15.28
CA PRO A 84 30.96 5.44 -16.18
C PRO A 84 30.68 6.20 -17.47
N VAL A 85 31.63 7.03 -17.92
CA VAL A 85 31.54 7.84 -19.14
C VAL A 85 32.41 7.27 -20.26
N ASP A 86 33.22 6.26 -19.97
CA ASP A 86 34.09 5.58 -20.91
C ASP A 86 33.28 4.78 -21.93
N ILE A 87 33.93 4.41 -23.03
CA ILE A 87 33.33 3.55 -24.05
C ILE A 87 33.16 2.13 -23.55
N GLN A 88 31.94 1.62 -23.58
CA GLN A 88 31.63 0.23 -23.21
C GLN A 88 32.12 -0.71 -24.35
N PRO A 89 33.05 -1.68 -24.06
CA PRO A 89 33.76 -2.43 -25.09
C PRO A 89 32.90 -3.26 -26.03
N GLN A 90 31.77 -3.81 -25.55
CA GLN A 90 30.90 -4.68 -26.36
C GLN A 90 30.03 -3.91 -27.33
N THR A 91 29.60 -2.71 -26.94
CA THR A 91 28.67 -1.89 -27.75
C THR A 91 29.38 -0.82 -28.58
N GLY A 92 30.62 -0.43 -28.22
CA GLY A 92 31.35 0.67 -28.82
C GLY A 92 30.73 2.05 -28.52
N ARG A 93 29.78 2.15 -27.58
CA ARG A 93 29.08 3.38 -27.19
C ARG A 93 29.48 3.82 -25.80
N PRO A 94 29.32 5.10 -25.44
CA PRO A 94 29.52 5.54 -24.04
C PRO A 94 28.66 4.72 -23.06
N ALA A 95 29.24 4.32 -21.93
CA ALA A 95 28.51 3.52 -20.95
C ALA A 95 27.26 4.25 -20.43
N LEU A 96 27.32 5.57 -20.27
CA LEU A 96 26.17 6.42 -19.95
C LEU A 96 25.02 6.25 -20.93
N GLU A 97 25.32 6.22 -22.25
CA GLU A 97 24.32 5.98 -23.30
C GLU A 97 23.70 4.57 -23.15
N VAL A 98 24.54 3.56 -22.97
CA VAL A 98 24.10 2.16 -22.86
C VAL A 98 23.15 1.97 -21.69
N VAL A 99 23.43 2.55 -20.54
CA VAL A 99 22.58 2.46 -19.32
C VAL A 99 21.18 3.02 -19.55
N TYR A 100 21.04 4.09 -20.32
CA TYR A 100 19.73 4.73 -20.56
C TYR A 100 19.00 4.26 -21.82
N THR A 101 19.66 3.57 -22.76
CA THR A 101 19.05 3.19 -24.05
C THR A 101 18.93 1.68 -24.28
N VAL A 102 19.61 0.86 -23.47
CA VAL A 102 19.61 -0.60 -23.64
C VAL A 102 18.97 -1.26 -22.43
N LEU A 103 17.94 -2.09 -22.67
CA LEU A 103 17.36 -2.93 -21.63
C LEU A 103 18.37 -4.02 -21.22
N HIS A 104 18.34 -4.38 -19.93
CA HIS A 104 19.24 -5.39 -19.35
C HIS A 104 20.73 -5.04 -19.49
N ALA A 105 21.06 -3.75 -19.39
CA ALA A 105 22.42 -3.25 -19.35
C ALA A 105 22.71 -2.57 -18.00
N GLY A 106 23.83 -2.90 -17.37
CA GLY A 106 24.24 -2.28 -16.11
C GLY A 106 25.44 -2.96 -15.47
N GLY A 107 26.11 -2.27 -14.55
CA GLY A 107 27.27 -2.75 -13.80
C GLY A 107 26.97 -3.73 -12.66
N LYS A 108 25.70 -4.16 -12.50
CA LYS A 108 25.21 -4.97 -11.39
C LYS A 108 25.10 -6.47 -11.72
N PHE A 109 25.44 -6.89 -12.95
CA PHE A 109 25.42 -8.27 -13.42
C PHE A 109 26.74 -9.03 -13.15
N GLY A 110 27.20 -9.08 -11.89
CA GLY A 110 28.38 -9.91 -11.52
C GLY A 110 29.75 -9.33 -11.88
N GLY A 111 29.85 -8.06 -12.28
CA GLY A 111 31.10 -7.41 -12.71
C GLY A 111 31.98 -6.85 -11.61
N GLY A 112 31.74 -7.14 -10.31
CA GLY A 112 32.56 -6.66 -9.20
C GLY A 112 32.35 -5.20 -8.78
N GLY A 113 31.46 -4.45 -9.44
CA GLY A 113 31.15 -3.06 -9.12
C GLY A 113 30.28 -2.88 -7.87
N TYR A 114 29.40 -3.85 -7.59
CA TYR A 114 28.50 -3.88 -6.44
C TYR A 114 28.45 -5.31 -5.87
N LYS A 115 28.53 -5.42 -4.55
CA LYS A 115 28.34 -6.70 -3.84
C LYS A 115 26.87 -6.94 -3.51
N VAL A 116 26.19 -5.88 -3.15
CA VAL A 116 24.76 -5.85 -2.82
C VAL A 116 24.14 -4.73 -3.65
N SER A 117 23.01 -4.99 -4.26
CA SER A 117 22.22 -3.96 -4.95
C SER A 117 20.73 -4.30 -4.97
N GLY A 118 19.87 -3.29 -4.93
CA GLY A 118 18.42 -3.42 -5.13
C GLY A 118 18.07 -3.51 -6.62
N GLY A 119 18.87 -2.88 -7.49
CA GLY A 119 18.69 -2.86 -8.94
C GLY A 119 19.25 -4.10 -9.64
N LEU A 120 18.48 -5.20 -9.69
CA LEU A 120 18.95 -6.49 -10.22
C LEU A 120 18.75 -6.69 -11.72
N HIS A 121 17.79 -6.02 -12.32
CA HIS A 121 17.36 -6.31 -13.70
C HIS A 121 18.03 -5.45 -14.76
N GLY A 122 18.74 -4.37 -14.37
CA GLY A 122 19.42 -3.46 -15.32
C GLY A 122 18.46 -2.75 -16.28
N VAL A 123 17.24 -2.45 -15.82
CA VAL A 123 16.21 -1.82 -16.66
C VAL A 123 15.72 -0.47 -16.12
N GLY A 124 15.90 -0.16 -14.85
CA GLY A 124 15.28 1.00 -14.20
C GLY A 124 15.56 2.32 -14.91
N ALA A 125 16.82 2.66 -15.14
CA ALA A 125 17.21 3.91 -15.81
C ALA A 125 16.67 4.00 -17.25
N SER A 126 16.70 2.91 -18.01
CA SER A 126 16.18 2.86 -19.38
C SER A 126 14.66 2.91 -19.44
N VAL A 127 13.96 2.34 -18.45
CA VAL A 127 12.49 2.44 -18.30
C VAL A 127 12.08 3.88 -17.98
N VAL A 128 12.78 4.55 -17.05
CA VAL A 128 12.51 5.97 -16.75
C VAL A 128 12.71 6.83 -18.00
N ASN A 129 13.78 6.59 -18.77
CA ASN A 129 14.01 7.29 -20.03
C ASN A 129 12.88 7.04 -21.04
N ALA A 130 12.45 5.79 -21.22
CA ALA A 130 11.39 5.43 -22.16
C ALA A 130 10.03 6.08 -21.83
N LEU A 131 9.72 6.25 -20.53
CA LEU A 131 8.45 6.77 -20.02
C LEU A 131 8.49 8.26 -19.68
N SER A 132 9.60 8.94 -20.02
CA SER A 132 9.75 10.38 -19.84
C SER A 132 9.58 11.12 -21.17
N GLU A 133 8.88 12.25 -21.13
CA GLU A 133 8.83 13.20 -22.28
C GLU A 133 10.23 13.69 -22.62
N TRP A 134 11.01 14.05 -21.60
CA TRP A 134 12.43 14.33 -21.71
C TRP A 134 13.18 13.90 -20.45
N LEU A 135 14.46 13.58 -20.63
CA LEU A 135 15.36 13.21 -19.54
C LEU A 135 16.75 13.81 -19.80
N ARG A 136 17.35 14.36 -18.74
CA ARG A 136 18.71 14.91 -18.73
C ARG A 136 19.54 14.21 -17.66
N VAL A 137 20.71 13.75 -18.04
CA VAL A 137 21.69 13.20 -17.10
C VAL A 137 22.94 14.04 -17.11
N ARG A 138 23.44 14.38 -15.92
CA ARG A 138 24.75 14.98 -15.71
C ARG A 138 25.56 14.06 -14.81
N VAL A 139 26.78 13.79 -15.22
CA VAL A 139 27.72 12.98 -14.47
C VAL A 139 28.92 13.84 -14.10
N HIS A 140 29.19 13.93 -12.81
CA HIS A 140 30.34 14.61 -12.22
C HIS A 140 31.45 13.57 -12.03
N LYS A 141 32.46 13.57 -12.89
CA LYS A 141 33.51 12.56 -12.89
C LYS A 141 34.79 13.08 -13.54
N ASN A 142 35.94 12.64 -13.02
CA ASN A 142 37.25 12.96 -13.58
C ASN A 142 37.56 14.48 -13.71
N GLY A 143 36.97 15.32 -12.84
CA GLY A 143 37.12 16.77 -12.88
C GLY A 143 36.19 17.49 -13.89
N GLU A 144 35.33 16.77 -14.57
CA GLU A 144 34.46 17.29 -15.63
C GLU A 144 32.99 16.95 -15.37
N ILE A 145 32.10 17.75 -15.97
CA ILE A 145 30.65 17.51 -15.97
C ILE A 145 30.26 17.06 -17.38
N TYR A 146 29.85 15.79 -17.48
CA TYR A 146 29.32 15.21 -18.69
C TYR A 146 27.81 15.34 -18.72
N GLU A 147 27.22 15.77 -19.83
CA GLU A 147 25.76 15.89 -20.00
C GLU A 147 25.29 15.11 -21.21
N MET A 148 24.17 14.39 -21.05
CA MET A 148 23.45 13.72 -22.13
C MET A 148 21.95 13.97 -21.98
N LYS A 149 21.22 14.09 -23.10
CA LYS A 149 19.78 14.32 -23.08
C LYS A 149 19.03 13.35 -23.97
N PHE A 150 17.83 13.03 -23.52
CA PHE A 150 16.94 12.08 -24.16
C PHE A 150 15.52 12.65 -24.22
N ALA A 151 14.72 12.11 -25.14
CA ALA A 151 13.28 12.30 -25.19
C ALA A 151 12.61 11.00 -25.61
N ARG A 152 11.66 10.55 -24.83
CA ARG A 152 10.86 9.32 -25.09
C ARG A 152 11.73 8.11 -25.44
N GLY A 153 12.84 7.94 -24.71
CA GLY A 153 13.79 6.85 -24.92
C GLY A 153 14.85 7.11 -25.98
N SER A 154 14.72 8.15 -26.79
CA SER A 154 15.65 8.47 -27.89
C SER A 154 16.65 9.54 -27.47
N ILE A 155 17.90 9.46 -28.00
CA ILE A 155 18.94 10.46 -27.77
C ILE A 155 18.60 11.74 -28.52
N THR A 156 18.54 12.86 -27.80
CA THR A 156 18.36 14.21 -28.38
C THR A 156 19.64 15.04 -28.32
N GLN A 157 20.55 14.68 -27.42
CA GLN A 157 21.89 15.27 -27.34
C GLN A 157 22.87 14.18 -26.90
N GLU A 158 23.86 13.93 -27.78
CA GLU A 158 25.00 13.06 -27.43
C GLU A 158 25.78 13.59 -26.22
N MET A 159 26.55 12.70 -25.60
CA MET A 159 27.36 13.04 -24.43
C MET A 159 28.37 14.14 -24.78
N LYS A 160 28.36 15.21 -23.98
CA LYS A 160 29.31 16.31 -24.12
C LYS A 160 29.76 16.81 -22.72
N ILE A 161 30.94 17.40 -22.66
CA ILE A 161 31.44 18.10 -21.49
C ILE A 161 30.81 19.50 -21.45
N VAL A 162 30.13 19.83 -20.35
CA VAL A 162 29.44 21.12 -20.16
C VAL A 162 30.08 21.99 -19.08
N GLY A 163 31.02 21.45 -18.29
CA GLY A 163 31.69 22.21 -17.25
C GLY A 163 32.79 21.41 -16.55
N ARG A 164 33.38 22.02 -15.52
CA ARG A 164 34.35 21.39 -14.59
C ARG A 164 33.77 21.30 -13.20
N THR A 165 34.20 20.32 -12.42
CA THR A 165 33.72 20.07 -11.08
C THR A 165 34.82 19.42 -10.22
N ASP A 166 34.80 19.72 -8.92
CA ASP A 166 35.61 19.00 -7.92
C ASP A 166 34.80 17.87 -7.22
N LYS A 167 33.51 17.73 -7.58
CA LYS A 167 32.58 16.72 -7.01
C LYS A 167 32.53 15.49 -7.90
N THR A 168 32.08 14.39 -7.30
CA THR A 168 31.65 13.18 -8.02
C THR A 168 30.15 12.97 -7.79
N GLY A 169 29.50 12.18 -8.66
CA GLY A 169 28.10 11.81 -8.51
C GLY A 169 27.32 11.89 -9.81
N THR A 170 26.01 11.64 -9.69
CA THR A 170 25.09 11.69 -10.82
C THR A 170 23.92 12.61 -10.51
N GLU A 171 23.52 13.44 -11.46
CA GLU A 171 22.29 14.24 -11.46
C GLU A 171 21.39 13.77 -12.59
N VAL A 172 20.17 13.33 -12.27
CA VAL A 172 19.16 12.92 -13.23
C VAL A 172 17.96 13.83 -13.08
N THR A 173 17.57 14.51 -14.16
CA THR A 173 16.32 15.29 -14.20
C THR A 173 15.42 14.72 -15.29
N PHE A 174 14.16 14.44 -14.99
CA PHE A 174 13.22 13.88 -15.94
C PHE A 174 11.81 14.43 -15.76
N GLN A 175 11.07 14.48 -16.86
CA GLN A 175 9.67 14.86 -16.94
C GLN A 175 8.86 13.64 -17.37
N PRO A 176 7.90 13.15 -16.59
CA PRO A 176 7.05 12.03 -17.03
C PRO A 176 6.26 12.40 -18.28
N ASP A 177 6.08 11.43 -19.20
CA ASP A 177 5.34 11.64 -20.44
C ASP A 177 3.82 11.57 -20.17
N PRO A 178 3.05 12.65 -20.38
CA PRO A 178 1.61 12.65 -20.15
C PRO A 178 0.82 11.70 -21.08
N GLU A 179 1.44 11.19 -22.15
CA GLU A 179 0.83 10.16 -22.99
C GLU A 179 0.87 8.77 -22.34
N MET A 180 1.71 8.58 -21.31
CA MET A 180 1.94 7.28 -20.66
C MET A 180 1.23 7.13 -19.34
N PHE A 181 0.90 8.23 -18.67
CA PHE A 181 0.36 8.22 -17.30
C PHE A 181 -1.01 8.87 -17.21
N ASP A 182 -1.85 8.34 -16.33
CA ASP A 182 -3.18 8.91 -16.03
C ASP A 182 -3.08 10.28 -15.37
N THR A 183 -1.98 10.53 -14.65
CA THR A 183 -1.60 11.80 -14.03
C THR A 183 -0.08 11.94 -14.06
N THR A 184 0.41 13.18 -14.16
CA THR A 184 1.84 13.52 -14.04
C THR A 184 2.13 14.32 -12.77
N GLU A 185 1.16 14.40 -11.84
CA GLU A 185 1.33 15.11 -10.58
C GLU A 185 1.90 14.18 -9.50
N TYR A 186 3.07 14.55 -8.95
CA TYR A 186 3.69 13.84 -7.85
C TYR A 186 3.07 14.26 -6.50
N ASP A 187 2.79 13.29 -5.64
CA ASP A 187 2.44 13.53 -4.23
C ASP A 187 3.73 13.57 -3.40
N TYR A 188 4.02 14.76 -2.84
CA TYR A 188 5.18 14.97 -1.97
C TYR A 188 5.20 13.99 -0.79
N ASN A 189 4.04 13.69 -0.18
CA ASN A 189 3.99 12.83 1.00
C ASN A 189 4.37 11.39 0.66
N ILE A 190 3.99 10.89 -0.51
CA ILE A 190 4.34 9.54 -0.97
C ILE A 190 5.86 9.43 -1.14
N LEU A 191 6.48 10.38 -1.83
CA LEU A 191 7.93 10.40 -2.01
C LEU A 191 8.67 10.61 -0.69
N HIS A 192 8.19 11.52 0.15
CA HIS A 192 8.77 11.82 1.45
C HIS A 192 8.78 10.60 2.38
N GLU A 193 7.69 9.83 2.43
CA GLU A 193 7.64 8.60 3.23
C GLU A 193 8.62 7.54 2.71
N ARG A 194 8.73 7.39 1.41
CA ARG A 194 9.70 6.46 0.81
C ARG A 194 11.14 6.88 1.09
N MET A 195 11.46 8.17 0.95
CA MET A 195 12.81 8.69 1.28
C MET A 195 13.16 8.49 2.75
N ARG A 196 12.16 8.58 3.64
CA ARG A 196 12.35 8.32 5.07
C ARG A 196 12.66 6.84 5.33
N GLU A 197 11.97 5.90 4.68
CA GLU A 197 12.28 4.47 4.76
C GLU A 197 13.74 4.20 4.35
N GLU A 198 14.17 4.74 3.21
CA GLU A 198 15.52 4.58 2.71
C GLU A 198 16.58 5.16 3.67
N ALA A 199 16.31 6.32 4.27
CA ALA A 199 17.20 6.92 5.24
C ALA A 199 17.32 6.07 6.53
N PHE A 200 16.24 5.40 6.97
CA PHE A 200 16.29 4.47 8.10
C PHE A 200 17.02 3.15 7.78
N LEU A 201 16.87 2.63 6.57
CA LEU A 201 17.52 1.38 6.15
C LEU A 201 19.03 1.55 5.97
N ASN A 202 19.50 2.79 5.71
CA ASN A 202 20.89 3.13 5.46
C ASN A 202 21.39 4.10 6.51
N ALA A 203 21.81 3.58 7.67
CA ALA A 203 22.26 4.38 8.80
C ALA A 203 23.36 5.38 8.39
N GLY A 204 23.17 6.66 8.73
CA GLY A 204 24.09 7.74 8.41
C GLY A 204 24.00 8.28 6.96
N LEU A 205 23.16 7.72 6.09
CA LEU A 205 22.85 8.30 4.79
C LEU A 205 21.90 9.51 4.96
N SER A 206 22.28 10.65 4.38
CA SER A 206 21.47 11.86 4.36
C SER A 206 20.65 11.93 3.08
N ILE A 207 19.33 11.93 3.19
CA ILE A 207 18.42 12.12 2.06
C ILE A 207 17.64 13.40 2.28
N GLN A 208 17.75 14.33 1.33
CA GLN A 208 16.96 15.56 1.32
C GLN A 208 15.87 15.46 0.28
N ILE A 209 14.62 15.75 0.65
CA ILE A 209 13.52 15.91 -0.29
C ILE A 209 13.01 17.35 -0.27
N THR A 210 12.78 17.91 -1.46
CA THR A 210 12.28 19.28 -1.62
C THR A 210 11.11 19.30 -2.60
N ASP A 211 10.03 19.95 -2.23
CA ASP A 211 8.94 20.33 -3.15
C ASP A 211 9.06 21.82 -3.46
N ASP A 212 9.47 22.13 -4.69
CA ASP A 212 9.73 23.48 -5.19
C ASP A 212 8.58 24.01 -6.07
N ARG A 213 7.39 23.39 -6.00
CA ARG A 213 6.22 23.80 -6.80
C ARG A 213 5.45 24.97 -6.20
N GLY A 214 5.57 25.20 -4.90
CA GLY A 214 4.89 26.28 -4.19
C GLY A 214 5.64 27.61 -4.26
N GLU A 215 5.04 28.69 -3.72
CA GLU A 215 5.71 29.99 -3.56
C GLU A 215 6.90 29.91 -2.59
N GLU A 216 6.80 29.05 -1.56
CA GLU A 216 7.87 28.72 -0.64
C GLU A 216 8.20 27.22 -0.77
N PRO A 217 9.47 26.86 -0.99
CA PRO A 217 9.89 25.45 -1.04
C PRO A 217 9.66 24.74 0.30
N VAL A 218 9.12 23.53 0.24
CA VAL A 218 9.04 22.65 1.41
C VAL A 218 10.18 21.66 1.34
N SER A 219 11.10 21.67 2.33
CA SER A 219 12.28 20.81 2.31
C SER A 219 12.50 20.15 3.67
N GLU A 220 12.85 18.87 3.65
CA GLU A 220 13.25 18.10 4.84
C GLU A 220 14.50 17.29 4.55
N ILE A 221 15.41 17.25 5.53
CA ILE A 221 16.63 16.40 5.51
C ILE A 221 16.42 15.27 6.50
N MET A 222 16.56 14.05 6.05
CA MET A 222 16.40 12.83 6.82
C MET A 222 17.74 12.11 6.91
N CYS A 223 18.23 11.89 8.15
CA CYS A 223 19.46 11.16 8.43
C CYS A 223 19.32 10.50 9.80
N TYR A 224 19.39 9.18 9.85
CA TYR A 224 19.14 8.40 11.06
C TYR A 224 20.33 7.50 11.39
N GLU A 225 21.09 7.90 12.41
CA GLU A 225 22.28 7.13 12.85
C GLU A 225 21.90 5.78 13.50
N GLY A 226 20.72 5.70 14.10
CA GLY A 226 20.21 4.48 14.73
C GLY A 226 19.69 3.42 13.75
N GLY A 227 19.58 3.77 12.47
CA GLY A 227 19.15 2.84 11.42
C GLY A 227 17.78 2.21 11.71
N ILE A 228 17.65 0.89 11.49
CA ILE A 228 16.38 0.18 11.69
C ILE A 228 15.92 0.13 13.16
N ARG A 229 16.79 0.37 14.15
CA ARG A 229 16.38 0.51 15.55
C ARG A 229 15.54 1.77 15.74
N GLU A 230 16.01 2.87 15.19
CA GLU A 230 15.33 4.16 15.23
C GLU A 230 14.03 4.09 14.40
N PHE A 231 14.05 3.34 13.31
CA PHE A 231 12.85 3.06 12.51
C PHE A 231 11.77 2.34 13.32
N ALA A 232 12.12 1.34 14.13
CA ALA A 232 11.17 0.65 15.00
C ALA A 232 10.54 1.59 16.03
N VAL A 233 11.33 2.49 16.64
CA VAL A 233 10.84 3.55 17.54
C VAL A 233 9.87 4.48 16.80
N TRP A 234 10.25 4.91 15.60
CA TRP A 234 9.42 5.80 14.78
C TRP A 234 8.08 5.16 14.41
N CYS A 235 8.07 3.86 14.07
CA CYS A 235 6.83 3.12 13.81
C CYS A 235 5.94 2.99 15.04
N ASN A 236 6.52 2.98 16.24
CA ASN A 236 5.79 2.90 17.49
C ASN A 236 5.45 4.26 18.14
N ARG A 237 5.86 5.40 17.54
CA ARG A 237 5.69 6.75 18.13
C ARG A 237 4.25 7.12 18.53
N HIS A 238 3.25 6.44 17.94
CA HIS A 238 1.82 6.62 18.23
C HIS A 238 1.20 5.42 18.93
N LYS A 239 2.03 4.55 19.53
CA LYS A 239 1.61 3.36 20.30
C LYS A 239 2.30 3.40 21.66
N THR A 240 1.81 2.66 22.63
CA THR A 240 2.43 2.55 23.95
C THR A 240 3.35 1.32 23.98
N PRO A 241 4.67 1.47 24.01
CA PRO A 241 5.58 0.33 24.08
C PRO A 241 5.42 -0.46 25.39
N LEU A 242 5.52 -1.79 25.33
CA LEU A 242 5.55 -2.65 26.52
C LEU A 242 6.93 -2.68 27.20
N HIS A 243 7.96 -2.27 26.48
CA HIS A 243 9.35 -2.17 26.95
C HIS A 243 10.05 -1.02 26.24
N ASN A 244 10.97 -0.36 26.92
CA ASN A 244 11.63 0.84 26.41
C ASN A 244 12.64 0.54 25.30
N ASP A 245 13.41 -0.54 25.45
CA ASP A 245 14.50 -0.86 24.55
C ASP A 245 13.99 -1.57 23.29
N VAL A 246 14.52 -1.22 22.14
CA VAL A 246 14.31 -1.98 20.89
C VAL A 246 15.20 -3.22 20.92
N ILE A 247 14.62 -4.39 20.76
CA ILE A 247 15.35 -5.64 20.61
C ILE A 247 15.97 -5.66 19.22
N TYR A 248 17.30 -5.67 19.17
CA TYR A 248 18.06 -5.64 17.92
C TYR A 248 18.93 -6.86 17.79
N MET A 249 18.86 -7.48 16.62
CA MET A 249 19.60 -8.69 16.30
C MET A 249 20.23 -8.52 14.92
N ASN A 250 21.48 -8.97 14.74
CA ASN A 250 22.15 -8.92 13.46
C ASN A 250 23.11 -10.10 13.28
N GLY A 251 23.44 -10.39 12.05
CA GLY A 251 24.42 -11.41 11.74
C GLY A 251 24.63 -11.59 10.25
N SER A 252 25.68 -12.33 9.91
CA SER A 252 26.04 -12.60 8.52
C SER A 252 26.49 -14.05 8.35
N LYS A 253 26.29 -14.59 7.15
CA LYS A 253 26.77 -15.93 6.77
C LYS A 253 27.05 -15.94 5.26
N GLY A 254 28.32 -16.16 4.90
CA GLY A 254 28.75 -16.01 3.51
C GLY A 254 28.59 -14.57 3.04
N ASP A 255 27.93 -14.40 1.91
CA ASP A 255 27.69 -13.08 1.31
C ASP A 255 26.33 -12.46 1.69
N ALA A 256 25.63 -13.06 2.66
CA ALA A 256 24.36 -12.54 3.14
C ALA A 256 24.48 -12.04 4.58
N SER A 257 23.76 -10.96 4.88
CA SER A 257 23.58 -10.43 6.23
C SER A 257 22.10 -10.15 6.49
N ALA A 258 21.74 -10.13 7.78
CA ALA A 258 20.42 -9.74 8.22
C ALA A 258 20.51 -8.88 9.47
N GLU A 259 19.63 -7.90 9.55
CA GLU A 259 19.38 -7.04 10.69
C GLU A 259 17.89 -7.08 11.01
N ILE A 260 17.57 -7.24 12.27
CA ILE A 260 16.19 -7.29 12.76
C ILE A 260 16.08 -6.34 13.95
N ALA A 261 15.10 -5.45 13.91
CA ALA A 261 14.73 -4.60 15.05
C ALA A 261 13.27 -4.84 15.39
N MET A 262 12.95 -5.08 16.67
CA MET A 262 11.57 -5.29 17.09
C MET A 262 11.27 -4.67 18.45
N GLN A 263 10.02 -4.24 18.63
CA GLN A 263 9.49 -3.73 19.87
C GLN A 263 8.01 -4.09 19.98
N TYR A 264 7.57 -4.51 21.16
CA TYR A 264 6.15 -4.76 21.42
C TYR A 264 5.45 -3.52 21.98
N ASN A 265 4.18 -3.40 21.65
CA ASN A 265 3.29 -2.34 22.11
C ASN A 265 1.96 -2.92 22.65
N ASP A 266 1.12 -2.07 23.21
CA ASP A 266 -0.16 -2.44 23.80
C ASP A 266 -1.26 -2.76 22.78
N GLY A 267 -1.05 -2.45 21.49
CA GLY A 267 -1.98 -2.72 20.40
C GLY A 267 -2.20 -4.21 20.13
N TYR A 268 -3.13 -4.52 19.25
CA TYR A 268 -3.54 -5.90 18.93
C TYR A 268 -3.07 -6.35 17.54
N ASN A 269 -2.55 -5.44 16.74
CA ASN A 269 -2.17 -5.71 15.36
C ASN A 269 -0.67 -6.05 15.25
N GLU A 270 -0.35 -6.97 14.34
CA GLU A 270 1.02 -7.21 13.87
C GLU A 270 1.40 -6.09 12.89
N PHE A 271 2.56 -5.47 13.09
CA PHE A 271 3.16 -4.55 12.14
C PHE A 271 4.57 -5.03 11.81
N LEU A 272 4.73 -5.57 10.60
CA LEU A 272 5.97 -6.16 10.15
C LEU A 272 6.36 -5.58 8.80
N LEU A 273 7.58 -5.03 8.74
CA LEU A 273 8.20 -4.53 7.51
C LEU A 273 9.38 -5.41 7.17
N SER A 274 9.43 -5.89 5.94
CA SER A 274 10.52 -6.72 5.46
C SER A 274 11.13 -6.16 4.18
N PHE A 275 12.47 -6.19 4.12
CA PHE A 275 13.27 -5.62 3.05
C PHE A 275 14.36 -6.60 2.61
N ALA A 276 14.66 -6.59 1.32
CA ALA A 276 15.79 -7.31 0.74
C ALA A 276 16.57 -6.38 -0.19
N ASN A 277 17.85 -6.11 0.13
CA ASN A 277 18.68 -5.10 -0.53
C ASN A 277 17.97 -3.73 -0.60
N ASP A 278 17.40 -3.29 0.53
CA ASP A 278 16.60 -2.09 0.73
C ASP A 278 15.31 -2.01 -0.10
N VAL A 279 15.01 -3.03 -0.90
CA VAL A 279 13.72 -3.16 -1.60
C VAL A 279 12.69 -3.75 -0.67
N ARG A 280 11.55 -3.08 -0.51
CA ARG A 280 10.43 -3.55 0.30
C ARG A 280 9.81 -4.80 -0.30
N THR A 281 9.51 -5.79 0.56
CA THR A 281 8.85 -7.05 0.17
C THR A 281 7.47 -7.14 0.82
N PRO A 282 6.43 -6.49 0.26
CA PRO A 282 5.10 -6.43 0.87
C PRO A 282 4.41 -7.78 1.00
N GLU A 283 4.75 -8.75 0.17
CA GLU A 283 4.29 -10.15 0.25
C GLU A 283 5.22 -11.02 1.13
N GLY A 284 6.20 -10.40 1.80
CA GLY A 284 7.14 -11.09 2.67
C GLY A 284 8.17 -11.93 1.92
N GLY A 285 8.39 -13.16 2.37
CA GLY A 285 9.32 -14.10 1.78
C GLY A 285 10.04 -14.96 2.81
N MET A 286 11.17 -15.55 2.40
CA MET A 286 11.91 -16.50 3.22
C MET A 286 12.51 -15.87 4.50
N HIS A 287 12.91 -14.61 4.47
CA HIS A 287 13.42 -13.87 5.64
C HIS A 287 12.33 -13.69 6.71
N GLU A 288 11.13 -13.30 6.29
CA GLU A 288 9.97 -13.16 7.18
C GLU A 288 9.53 -14.52 7.76
N THR A 289 9.50 -15.54 6.93
CA THR A 289 9.20 -16.91 7.37
C THR A 289 10.19 -17.39 8.42
N GLY A 290 11.49 -17.11 8.24
CA GLY A 290 12.55 -17.42 9.20
C GLY A 290 12.31 -16.72 10.55
N PHE A 291 12.04 -15.44 10.51
CA PHE A 291 11.73 -14.62 11.70
C PHE A 291 10.52 -15.16 12.46
N LYS A 292 9.37 -15.31 11.79
CA LYS A 292 8.11 -15.77 12.40
C LYS A 292 8.26 -17.15 13.05
N THR A 293 8.98 -18.06 12.41
CA THR A 293 9.22 -19.41 12.92
C THR A 293 10.11 -19.38 14.17
N ALA A 294 11.21 -18.65 14.12
CA ALA A 294 12.16 -18.55 15.24
C ALA A 294 11.56 -17.82 16.44
N LEU A 295 10.86 -16.69 16.23
CA LEU A 295 10.17 -15.94 17.29
C LEU A 295 9.22 -16.85 18.08
N THR A 296 8.37 -17.58 17.38
CA THR A 296 7.40 -18.50 18.01
C THR A 296 8.10 -19.59 18.81
N ARG A 297 9.18 -20.16 18.27
CA ARG A 297 9.96 -21.20 18.93
C ARG A 297 10.66 -20.69 20.18
N VAL A 298 11.32 -19.53 20.13
CA VAL A 298 12.06 -18.94 21.25
C VAL A 298 11.10 -18.58 22.40
N LEU A 299 9.95 -17.96 22.10
CA LEU A 299 8.95 -17.63 23.11
C LEU A 299 8.39 -18.88 23.81
N ASN A 300 8.04 -19.91 23.06
CA ASN A 300 7.56 -21.17 23.65
C ASN A 300 8.64 -21.85 24.50
N ASN A 301 9.88 -21.92 24.03
CA ASN A 301 10.98 -22.55 24.75
C ASN A 301 11.28 -21.80 26.05
N TYR A 302 11.33 -20.46 26.01
CA TYR A 302 11.53 -19.64 27.20
C TYR A 302 10.39 -19.81 28.21
N GLY A 303 9.14 -19.77 27.75
CA GLY A 303 7.97 -19.96 28.59
C GLY A 303 7.91 -21.32 29.28
N LEU A 304 8.27 -22.40 28.59
CA LEU A 304 8.37 -23.74 29.15
C LEU A 304 9.54 -23.85 30.15
N LYS A 305 10.72 -23.32 29.79
CA LYS A 305 11.94 -23.37 30.63
C LYS A 305 11.71 -22.72 31.99
N TYR A 306 10.99 -21.58 32.03
CA TYR A 306 10.74 -20.83 33.27
C TYR A 306 9.39 -21.12 33.91
N GLY A 307 8.65 -22.15 33.43
CA GLY A 307 7.37 -22.58 33.99
C GLY A 307 6.25 -21.54 33.84
N ILE A 308 6.38 -20.59 32.93
CA ILE A 308 5.36 -19.62 32.58
C ILE A 308 4.26 -20.30 31.77
N LEU A 309 4.65 -21.12 30.79
CA LEU A 309 3.79 -22.06 30.09
C LEU A 309 3.81 -23.41 30.78
N LYS A 310 2.66 -24.08 30.88
CA LYS A 310 2.54 -25.36 31.58
C LYS A 310 2.05 -26.46 30.62
N GLY A 311 2.70 -27.60 30.65
CA GLY A 311 2.30 -28.79 29.88
C GLY A 311 2.24 -28.51 28.37
N ASP A 312 1.08 -28.75 27.79
CA ASP A 312 0.82 -28.53 26.35
C ASP A 312 0.38 -27.10 26.00
N ASP A 313 0.39 -26.17 26.96
CA ASP A 313 0.03 -24.77 26.74
C ASP A 313 1.11 -24.09 25.88
N LYS A 314 0.93 -24.14 24.56
CA LYS A 314 1.78 -23.43 23.59
C LYS A 314 1.04 -22.23 23.03
N VAL A 315 1.76 -21.12 22.89
CA VAL A 315 1.26 -19.96 22.15
C VAL A 315 1.51 -20.17 20.65
N SER A 316 0.53 -19.83 19.82
CA SER A 316 0.67 -19.90 18.37
C SER A 316 1.57 -18.80 17.82
N GLY A 317 1.94 -18.89 16.56
CA GLY A 317 2.69 -17.82 15.91
C GLY A 317 1.92 -16.50 15.86
N GLU A 318 0.62 -16.54 15.66
CA GLU A 318 -0.28 -15.39 15.70
C GLU A 318 -0.28 -14.73 17.08
N ASP A 319 -0.45 -15.54 18.15
CA ASP A 319 -0.42 -15.04 19.52
C ASP A 319 0.91 -14.35 19.85
N CYS A 320 2.03 -14.89 19.34
CA CYS A 320 3.36 -14.33 19.53
C CYS A 320 3.57 -12.99 18.81
N ARG A 321 2.78 -12.70 17.78
CA ARG A 321 2.91 -11.48 16.99
C ARG A 321 1.90 -10.40 17.31
N GLU A 322 0.96 -10.64 18.22
CA GLU A 322 0.03 -9.62 18.68
C GLU A 322 0.79 -8.44 19.31
N GLY A 323 0.61 -7.25 18.76
CA GLY A 323 1.24 -6.01 19.24
C GLY A 323 2.74 -5.88 18.92
N ILE A 324 3.29 -6.71 18.04
CA ILE A 324 4.68 -6.55 17.60
C ILE A 324 4.80 -5.47 16.53
N THR A 325 5.86 -4.68 16.61
CA THR A 325 6.43 -3.90 15.52
C THR A 325 7.81 -4.45 15.23
N ALA A 326 8.03 -4.97 14.01
CA ALA A 326 9.30 -5.56 13.63
C ALA A 326 9.72 -5.13 12.23
N ILE A 327 11.02 -4.88 12.07
CA ILE A 327 11.67 -4.52 10.80
C ILE A 327 12.75 -5.57 10.54
N ILE A 328 12.70 -6.18 9.37
CA ILE A 328 13.63 -7.21 8.93
C ILE A 328 14.29 -6.71 7.65
N SER A 329 15.59 -6.43 7.69
CA SER A 329 16.39 -6.05 6.54
C SER A 329 17.42 -7.14 6.26
N VAL A 330 17.44 -7.68 5.03
CA VAL A 330 18.45 -8.63 4.59
C VAL A 330 19.20 -8.08 3.39
N LYS A 331 20.51 -8.28 3.38
CA LYS A 331 21.39 -7.88 2.28
C LYS A 331 22.09 -9.12 1.73
N LEU A 332 21.99 -9.33 0.41
CA LEU A 332 22.53 -10.52 -0.27
C LEU A 332 22.95 -10.18 -1.70
N THR A 333 23.95 -10.90 -2.21
CA THR A 333 24.53 -10.65 -3.55
C THR A 333 23.61 -11.05 -4.70
N ASP A 334 22.83 -12.12 -4.53
CA ASP A 334 21.94 -12.67 -5.57
C ASP A 334 20.53 -12.82 -5.01
N ALA A 335 19.80 -11.71 -4.95
CA ALA A 335 18.41 -11.70 -4.49
C ALA A 335 17.48 -12.25 -5.58
N GLN A 336 16.72 -13.28 -5.25
CA GLN A 336 15.73 -13.90 -6.13
C GLN A 336 14.34 -13.50 -5.65
N PHE A 337 13.66 -12.70 -6.45
CA PHE A 337 12.30 -12.26 -6.17
C PHE A 337 11.28 -13.03 -7.01
N GLU A 338 10.09 -13.21 -6.45
CA GLU A 338 8.93 -13.66 -7.23
C GLU A 338 8.35 -12.45 -7.97
N GLY A 339 8.53 -12.41 -9.31
CA GLY A 339 8.01 -11.36 -10.19
C GLY A 339 8.87 -10.09 -10.27
N GLN A 340 8.51 -9.23 -11.25
CA GLN A 340 9.23 -7.99 -11.57
C GLN A 340 9.06 -6.92 -10.48
N THR A 341 7.94 -6.90 -9.78
CA THR A 341 7.65 -5.94 -8.70
C THR A 341 8.45 -6.18 -7.43
N LYS A 342 9.27 -7.26 -7.38
CA LYS A 342 10.13 -7.62 -6.24
C LYS A 342 9.36 -7.79 -4.92
N ALA A 343 8.07 -8.14 -4.98
CA ALA A 343 7.19 -8.15 -3.82
C ALA A 343 7.50 -9.23 -2.78
N LYS A 344 8.16 -10.32 -3.18
CA LYS A 344 8.44 -11.48 -2.32
C LYS A 344 9.83 -12.06 -2.55
N LEU A 345 10.59 -12.28 -1.46
CA LEU A 345 11.94 -12.87 -1.53
C LEU A 345 11.88 -14.40 -1.50
N GLY A 346 12.47 -15.04 -2.54
CA GLY A 346 12.46 -16.50 -2.74
C GLY A 346 13.66 -17.27 -2.17
N ASN A 347 14.78 -16.62 -1.85
CA ASN A 347 16.05 -17.28 -1.44
C ASN A 347 15.89 -18.14 -0.19
N ALA A 348 15.82 -19.45 -0.33
CA ALA A 348 15.55 -20.40 0.77
C ALA A 348 16.58 -20.34 1.91
N TYR A 349 17.87 -20.12 1.61
CA TYR A 349 18.94 -20.07 2.62
C TYR A 349 18.81 -18.88 3.58
N ILE A 350 18.16 -17.79 3.15
CA ILE A 350 17.91 -16.60 4.00
C ILE A 350 16.98 -16.97 5.18
N ARG A 351 16.02 -17.87 4.96
CA ARG A 351 15.18 -18.40 6.05
C ARG A 351 16.04 -18.97 7.17
N THR A 352 17.04 -19.78 6.82
CA THR A 352 17.93 -20.40 7.81
C THR A 352 18.83 -19.38 8.51
N LEU A 353 19.33 -18.38 7.79
CA LEU A 353 20.14 -17.30 8.36
C LEU A 353 19.35 -16.51 9.39
N VAL A 354 18.18 -16.02 9.03
CA VAL A 354 17.32 -15.23 9.92
C VAL A 354 16.85 -16.07 11.11
N ASP A 355 16.43 -17.32 10.87
CA ASP A 355 16.04 -18.25 11.93
C ASP A 355 17.15 -18.44 12.97
N GLN A 356 18.40 -18.62 12.53
CA GLN A 356 19.56 -18.80 13.39
C GLN A 356 19.85 -17.55 14.23
N ILE A 357 19.89 -16.36 13.58
CA ILE A 357 20.14 -15.08 14.26
C ILE A 357 19.10 -14.83 15.34
N VAL A 358 17.83 -14.97 15.00
CA VAL A 358 16.72 -14.74 15.96
C VAL A 358 16.77 -15.76 17.08
N ASN A 359 16.97 -17.05 16.78
CA ASN A 359 17.02 -18.09 17.80
C ASN A 359 18.12 -17.81 18.83
N ASP A 360 19.32 -17.49 18.39
CA ASP A 360 20.47 -17.38 19.27
C ASP A 360 20.46 -16.05 20.05
N GLN A 361 20.20 -14.94 19.37
CA GLN A 361 20.29 -13.62 20.00
C GLN A 361 19.06 -13.26 20.80
N LEU A 362 17.83 -13.65 20.36
CA LEU A 362 16.64 -13.39 21.14
C LEU A 362 16.58 -14.25 22.40
N ALA A 363 17.04 -15.51 22.32
CA ALA A 363 17.13 -16.35 23.51
C ALA A 363 18.08 -15.76 24.55
N THR A 364 19.26 -15.28 24.11
CA THR A 364 20.24 -14.59 24.99
C THR A 364 19.64 -13.32 25.56
N TYR A 365 18.99 -12.50 24.73
CA TYR A 365 18.35 -11.26 25.18
C TYR A 365 17.31 -11.50 26.28
N PHE A 366 16.49 -12.55 26.15
CA PHE A 366 15.48 -12.89 27.14
C PHE A 366 16.08 -13.36 28.47
N GLU A 367 17.23 -14.05 28.45
CA GLU A 367 17.97 -14.41 29.66
C GLU A 367 18.51 -13.15 30.37
N GLU A 368 19.00 -12.17 29.63
CA GLU A 368 19.53 -10.91 30.16
C GLU A 368 18.42 -9.93 30.59
N HIS A 369 17.23 -10.00 29.97
CA HIS A 369 16.10 -9.09 30.20
C HIS A 369 14.81 -9.85 30.58
N PRO A 370 14.78 -10.57 31.72
CA PRO A 370 13.66 -11.43 32.09
C PRO A 370 12.32 -10.68 32.29
N GLN A 371 12.36 -9.39 32.63
CA GLN A 371 11.15 -8.59 32.75
C GLN A 371 10.50 -8.33 31.39
N THR A 372 11.30 -7.97 30.39
CA THR A 372 10.84 -7.80 29.00
C THR A 372 10.31 -9.11 28.43
N ALA A 373 11.05 -10.21 28.60
CA ALA A 373 10.61 -11.53 28.17
C ALA A 373 9.28 -11.93 28.80
N ARG A 374 9.09 -11.63 30.08
CA ARG A 374 7.85 -11.90 30.79
C ARG A 374 6.70 -11.05 30.26
N ALA A 375 6.90 -9.76 30.03
CA ALA A 375 5.87 -8.86 29.49
C ALA A 375 5.40 -9.31 28.10
N ILE A 376 6.33 -9.71 27.24
CA ILE A 376 6.03 -10.24 25.89
C ILE A 376 5.25 -11.55 25.98
N LEU A 377 5.67 -12.48 26.84
CA LEU A 377 4.97 -13.75 27.02
C LEU A 377 3.57 -13.57 27.63
N ASP A 378 3.41 -12.69 28.60
CA ASP A 378 2.10 -12.38 29.18
C ASP A 378 1.15 -11.80 28.12
N LYS A 379 1.65 -10.96 27.21
CA LYS A 379 0.92 -10.47 26.04
C LYS A 379 0.49 -11.62 25.13
N ALA A 380 1.41 -12.49 24.74
CA ALA A 380 1.12 -13.65 23.88
C ALA A 380 0.10 -14.62 24.53
N MET A 381 0.21 -14.85 25.85
CA MET A 381 -0.77 -15.66 26.56
C MET A 381 -2.15 -15.00 26.63
N MET A 382 -2.21 -13.66 26.74
CA MET A 382 -3.49 -12.93 26.68
C MET A 382 -4.11 -13.02 25.29
N ALA A 383 -3.30 -12.93 24.22
CA ALA A 383 -3.74 -13.12 22.85
C ALA A 383 -4.29 -14.55 22.63
N ASN A 384 -3.56 -15.57 23.10
CA ASN A 384 -4.00 -16.96 23.05
C ASN A 384 -5.37 -17.16 23.72
N ARG A 385 -5.54 -16.65 24.94
CA ARG A 385 -6.83 -16.74 25.67
C ARG A 385 -7.97 -16.04 24.92
N ALA A 386 -7.71 -14.87 24.35
CA ALA A 386 -8.70 -14.13 23.55
C ALA A 386 -9.09 -14.91 22.29
N ARG A 387 -8.10 -15.48 21.58
CA ARG A 387 -8.32 -16.31 20.37
C ARG A 387 -9.13 -17.57 20.70
N GLU A 388 -8.79 -18.26 21.81
CA GLU A 388 -9.55 -19.42 22.29
C GLU A 388 -10.98 -19.05 22.68
N ALA A 389 -11.18 -17.91 23.33
CA ALA A 389 -12.51 -17.39 23.66
C ALA A 389 -13.32 -17.07 22.40
N ALA A 390 -12.68 -16.43 21.40
CA ALA A 390 -13.30 -16.14 20.11
C ALA A 390 -13.71 -17.44 19.39
N ARG A 391 -12.84 -18.46 19.36
CA ARG A 391 -13.13 -19.78 18.80
C ARG A 391 -14.33 -20.45 19.46
N LYS A 392 -14.36 -20.45 20.80
CA LYS A 392 -15.49 -21.02 21.57
C LYS A 392 -16.79 -20.25 21.31
N ALA A 393 -16.75 -18.92 21.27
CA ALA A 393 -17.91 -18.11 20.94
C ALA A 393 -18.47 -18.47 19.56
N ARG A 394 -17.60 -18.54 18.54
CA ARG A 394 -17.97 -18.94 17.17
C ARG A 394 -18.56 -20.35 17.13
N GLU A 395 -17.93 -21.34 17.79
CA GLU A 395 -18.46 -22.71 17.85
C GLU A 395 -19.83 -22.77 18.54
N SER A 396 -20.02 -21.99 19.58
CA SER A 396 -21.30 -21.89 20.28
C SER A 396 -22.41 -21.32 19.40
N ILE A 397 -22.08 -20.26 18.64
CA ILE A 397 -23.01 -19.65 17.68
C ILE A 397 -23.31 -20.63 16.54
N ARG A 398 -22.27 -21.27 15.98
CA ARG A 398 -22.41 -22.27 14.92
C ARG A 398 -23.25 -23.48 15.36
N ARG A 399 -23.15 -23.90 16.62
CA ARG A 399 -24.01 -24.97 17.17
C ARG A 399 -25.46 -24.51 17.33
N LYS A 400 -25.69 -23.25 17.75
CA LYS A 400 -27.03 -22.69 17.83
C LYS A 400 -27.68 -22.53 16.45
N THR A 401 -26.93 -22.04 15.45
CA THR A 401 -27.39 -21.93 14.07
C THR A 401 -27.47 -23.28 13.35
N GLY A 402 -26.68 -24.27 13.72
CA GLY A 402 -26.68 -25.62 13.14
C GLY A 402 -27.91 -26.46 13.54
N LEU A 403 -28.60 -26.07 14.61
CA LEU A 403 -29.91 -26.63 14.99
C LEU A 403 -31.09 -25.99 14.22
N GLU A 404 -30.86 -24.79 13.63
CA GLU A 404 -31.80 -24.08 12.75
C GLU A 404 -31.14 -23.93 11.37
N SER A 405 -31.03 -25.04 10.65
CA SER A 405 -30.50 -25.20 9.29
C SER A 405 -30.25 -23.91 8.51
N GLY A 406 -28.98 -23.52 8.33
CA GLY A 406 -28.55 -22.70 7.17
C GLY A 406 -29.09 -21.28 7.06
N GLN A 407 -29.63 -20.69 8.14
CA GLN A 407 -30.18 -19.34 8.06
C GLN A 407 -29.07 -18.29 7.93
N MET A 408 -29.14 -17.57 6.82
CA MET A 408 -28.43 -16.31 6.60
C MET A 408 -28.86 -15.27 7.64
N PRO A 409 -28.03 -14.25 7.91
CA PRO A 409 -28.42 -13.17 8.81
C PRO A 409 -29.78 -12.59 8.42
N ASP A 410 -30.68 -12.39 9.39
CA ASP A 410 -32.03 -11.87 9.15
C ASP A 410 -32.06 -10.55 8.36
N LYS A 411 -30.99 -9.78 8.42
CA LYS A 411 -30.84 -8.49 7.71
C LYS A 411 -30.17 -8.58 6.34
N LEU A 412 -29.79 -9.76 5.89
CA LEU A 412 -29.29 -9.99 4.55
C LEU A 412 -30.44 -10.34 3.61
N GLN A 413 -30.64 -9.50 2.62
CA GLN A 413 -31.45 -9.82 1.45
C GLN A 413 -30.53 -10.27 0.32
N ASP A 414 -30.32 -11.58 0.20
CA ASP A 414 -29.37 -12.18 -0.75
C ASP A 414 -29.82 -12.06 -2.21
N CYS A 415 -28.90 -12.26 -3.14
CA CYS A 415 -29.17 -12.34 -4.58
C CYS A 415 -29.38 -13.80 -5.04
N ASN A 416 -29.89 -13.95 -6.25
CA ASN A 416 -30.20 -15.27 -6.82
C ASN A 416 -28.96 -15.93 -7.46
N GLU A 417 -28.01 -15.12 -7.96
CA GLU A 417 -26.79 -15.60 -8.60
C GLU A 417 -25.89 -16.30 -7.58
N ARG A 418 -25.13 -17.28 -8.02
CA ARG A 418 -24.20 -18.06 -7.18
C ARG A 418 -22.74 -17.92 -7.60
N ASN A 419 -22.48 -17.39 -8.80
CA ASN A 419 -21.12 -17.08 -9.19
C ASN A 419 -20.65 -15.77 -8.52
N PRO A 420 -19.67 -15.82 -7.59
CA PRO A 420 -19.21 -14.63 -6.85
C PRO A 420 -18.74 -13.49 -7.75
N GLU A 421 -18.17 -13.79 -8.92
CA GLU A 421 -17.69 -12.78 -9.88
C GLU A 421 -18.81 -11.88 -10.42
N LEU A 422 -20.03 -12.42 -10.48
CA LEU A 422 -21.21 -11.72 -10.96
C LEU A 422 -22.03 -11.10 -9.83
N CYS A 423 -21.72 -11.44 -8.57
CA CYS A 423 -22.46 -11.01 -7.39
C CYS A 423 -21.84 -9.75 -6.77
N GLU A 424 -22.71 -8.88 -6.30
CA GLU A 424 -22.33 -7.72 -5.52
C GLU A 424 -23.21 -7.56 -4.27
N ILE A 425 -22.59 -7.09 -3.16
CA ILE A 425 -23.29 -6.81 -1.91
C ILE A 425 -23.18 -5.34 -1.56
N TYR A 426 -24.32 -4.71 -1.26
CA TYR A 426 -24.39 -3.38 -0.69
C TYR A 426 -24.50 -3.45 0.82
N ILE A 427 -23.54 -2.84 1.51
CA ILE A 427 -23.58 -2.63 2.96
C ILE A 427 -24.21 -1.26 3.17
N VAL A 428 -25.46 -1.24 3.63
CA VAL A 428 -26.30 -0.04 3.65
C VAL A 428 -26.49 0.46 5.08
N GLU A 429 -26.34 1.75 5.29
CA GLU A 429 -26.59 2.39 6.57
C GLU A 429 -28.08 2.56 6.84
N GLY A 430 -28.55 1.92 7.92
CA GLY A 430 -29.91 2.07 8.44
C GLY A 430 -30.99 1.30 7.69
N ASP A 431 -32.09 1.05 8.40
CA ASP A 431 -33.21 0.26 7.88
C ASP A 431 -34.03 1.01 6.80
N SER A 432 -34.05 2.35 6.84
CA SER A 432 -34.77 3.18 5.87
C SER A 432 -34.14 3.10 4.49
N ALA A 433 -32.83 3.37 4.40
CA ALA A 433 -32.09 3.28 3.15
C ALA A 433 -32.04 1.83 2.62
N ALA A 434 -31.92 0.84 3.51
CA ALA A 434 -31.99 -0.56 3.14
C ALA A 434 -33.37 -0.94 2.55
N GLY A 435 -34.47 -0.38 3.07
CA GLY A 435 -35.82 -0.61 2.51
C GLY A 435 -35.94 -0.12 1.07
N SER A 436 -35.46 1.09 0.76
CA SER A 436 -35.42 1.62 -0.61
C SER A 436 -34.49 0.79 -1.51
N ALA A 437 -33.31 0.40 -0.99
CA ALA A 437 -32.36 -0.41 -1.74
C ALA A 437 -32.89 -1.81 -2.07
N ILE A 438 -33.57 -2.48 -1.14
CA ILE A 438 -34.19 -3.80 -1.34
C ILE A 438 -35.26 -3.74 -2.44
N GLN A 439 -36.07 -2.67 -2.47
CA GLN A 439 -37.12 -2.50 -3.47
C GLN A 439 -36.56 -2.08 -4.83
N GLY A 440 -35.46 -1.29 -4.86
CA GLY A 440 -34.87 -0.78 -6.10
C GLY A 440 -33.87 -1.72 -6.75
N ARG A 441 -33.26 -2.67 -6.03
CA ARG A 441 -32.18 -3.53 -6.51
C ARG A 441 -32.55 -4.47 -7.64
N ASP A 442 -31.59 -4.91 -8.41
CA ASP A 442 -31.73 -6.10 -9.23
C ASP A 442 -31.39 -7.35 -8.39
N SER A 443 -32.45 -8.06 -7.98
CA SER A 443 -32.33 -9.24 -7.11
C SER A 443 -31.58 -10.41 -7.76
N ARG A 444 -31.32 -10.37 -9.05
CA ARG A 444 -30.57 -11.44 -9.74
C ARG A 444 -29.12 -11.50 -9.20
N PHE A 445 -28.45 -10.35 -9.03
CA PHE A 445 -27.03 -10.31 -8.68
C PHE A 445 -26.69 -9.33 -7.55
N GLN A 446 -27.63 -8.52 -7.07
CA GLN A 446 -27.40 -7.55 -5.99
C GLN A 446 -27.99 -8.05 -4.68
N ALA A 447 -27.13 -8.18 -3.65
CA ALA A 447 -27.50 -8.44 -2.26
C ALA A 447 -27.46 -7.14 -1.45
N ILE A 448 -28.33 -7.04 -0.43
CA ILE A 448 -28.39 -5.91 0.49
C ILE A 448 -28.19 -6.41 1.91
N LEU A 449 -27.23 -5.84 2.63
CA LEU A 449 -27.04 -6.04 4.06
C LEU A 449 -27.28 -4.72 4.80
N ALA A 450 -28.34 -4.67 5.58
CA ALA A 450 -28.65 -3.52 6.41
C ALA A 450 -27.78 -3.49 7.67
N MET A 451 -27.07 -2.38 7.89
CA MET A 451 -26.29 -2.12 9.11
C MET A 451 -27.00 -1.04 9.93
N TRP A 452 -27.05 -1.20 11.24
CA TRP A 452 -27.71 -0.22 12.10
C TRP A 452 -26.75 0.46 13.09
N GLY A 453 -26.57 1.74 12.88
CA GLY A 453 -25.72 2.60 13.71
C GLY A 453 -24.23 2.23 13.64
N LYS A 454 -23.44 2.94 14.41
CA LYS A 454 -21.98 2.77 14.44
C LYS A 454 -21.58 1.39 14.93
N MET A 455 -20.68 0.75 14.21
CA MET A 455 -20.13 -0.56 14.58
C MET A 455 -18.96 -0.43 15.55
N LEU A 456 -18.48 -1.56 16.05
CA LEU A 456 -17.30 -1.63 16.89
C LEU A 456 -16.06 -1.09 16.14
N ASN A 457 -15.33 -0.19 16.78
CA ASN A 457 -14.02 0.20 16.30
C ASN A 457 -13.01 -0.93 16.59
N VAL A 458 -12.65 -1.66 15.54
CA VAL A 458 -11.78 -2.84 15.67
C VAL A 458 -10.33 -2.49 15.93
N GLU A 459 -9.90 -1.24 15.72
CA GLU A 459 -8.57 -0.78 16.11
C GLU A 459 -8.35 -0.84 17.62
N LYS A 460 -9.44 -0.71 18.39
CA LYS A 460 -9.47 -0.73 19.87
C LYS A 460 -10.00 -2.04 20.44
N ALA A 461 -10.18 -3.08 19.64
CA ALA A 461 -10.86 -4.29 20.07
C ALA A 461 -10.13 -5.55 19.62
N ARG A 462 -10.12 -6.54 20.51
CA ARG A 462 -9.61 -7.88 20.21
C ARG A 462 -10.59 -8.68 19.38
N ALA A 463 -10.09 -9.72 18.70
CA ALA A 463 -10.85 -10.59 17.82
C ALA A 463 -12.05 -11.28 18.49
N ASP A 464 -11.96 -11.62 19.79
CA ASP A 464 -13.08 -12.20 20.56
C ASP A 464 -14.30 -11.29 20.61
N LYS A 465 -14.08 -9.97 20.76
CA LYS A 465 -15.17 -8.98 20.76
C LYS A 465 -15.78 -8.78 19.38
N ILE A 466 -15.02 -9.02 18.31
CA ILE A 466 -15.49 -8.89 16.94
C ILE A 466 -16.52 -9.97 16.62
N TYR A 467 -16.22 -11.24 16.93
CA TYR A 467 -17.16 -12.34 16.73
C TYR A 467 -18.42 -12.24 17.62
N GLY A 468 -18.28 -11.65 18.81
CA GLY A 468 -19.41 -11.38 19.69
C GLY A 468 -20.19 -10.11 19.37
N ASN A 469 -19.82 -9.35 18.34
CA ASN A 469 -20.47 -8.09 18.02
C ASN A 469 -21.65 -8.31 17.08
N ASP A 470 -22.84 -7.90 17.51
CA ASP A 470 -24.12 -8.10 16.78
C ASP A 470 -24.15 -7.43 15.41
N LYS A 471 -23.26 -6.46 15.14
CA LYS A 471 -23.21 -5.73 13.86
C LYS A 471 -22.17 -6.30 12.90
N LEU A 472 -20.99 -6.72 13.42
CA LEU A 472 -19.91 -7.26 12.60
C LEU A 472 -20.14 -8.73 12.24
N TYR A 473 -20.71 -9.51 13.15
CA TYR A 473 -20.96 -10.93 12.91
C TYR A 473 -21.85 -11.20 11.67
N PRO A 474 -22.98 -10.50 11.47
CA PRO A 474 -23.77 -10.65 10.24
C PRO A 474 -22.99 -10.33 8.96
N LEU A 475 -22.10 -9.35 9.00
CA LEU A 475 -21.23 -8.99 7.87
C LEU A 475 -20.23 -10.11 7.55
N ILE A 476 -19.58 -10.68 8.58
CA ILE A 476 -18.65 -11.80 8.42
C ILE A 476 -19.35 -13.01 7.81
N VAL A 477 -20.55 -13.33 8.30
CA VAL A 477 -21.34 -14.46 7.78
C VAL A 477 -21.83 -14.20 6.36
N ALA A 478 -22.28 -12.99 6.05
CA ALA A 478 -22.74 -12.60 4.72
C ALA A 478 -21.62 -12.74 3.67
N LEU A 479 -20.41 -12.29 3.98
CA LEU A 479 -19.26 -12.38 3.08
C LEU A 479 -18.75 -13.82 2.92
N GLY A 480 -18.86 -14.65 3.96
CA GLY A 480 -18.54 -16.09 3.92
C GLY A 480 -17.05 -16.44 3.94
N ALA A 481 -16.16 -15.46 3.89
CA ALA A 481 -14.71 -15.65 3.72
C ALA A 481 -13.92 -15.81 5.05
N GLY A 482 -14.56 -15.67 6.21
CA GLY A 482 -13.84 -15.63 7.51
C GLY A 482 -13.15 -14.29 7.75
N ILE A 483 -12.33 -14.21 8.81
CA ILE A 483 -11.52 -13.01 9.15
C ILE A 483 -10.14 -13.40 9.68
N GLY A 484 -9.16 -12.49 9.61
CA GLY A 484 -7.81 -12.69 10.10
C GLY A 484 -7.12 -13.86 9.40
N ASP A 485 -6.46 -14.72 10.17
CA ASP A 485 -5.76 -15.90 9.63
C ASP A 485 -6.70 -16.97 9.01
N GLU A 486 -7.99 -16.91 9.33
CA GLU A 486 -9.00 -17.79 8.74
C GLU A 486 -9.63 -17.22 7.47
N PHE A 487 -9.21 -16.02 7.06
CA PHE A 487 -9.72 -15.38 5.86
C PHE A 487 -9.30 -16.19 4.62
N ASP A 488 -10.30 -16.59 3.87
CA ASP A 488 -10.13 -17.39 2.65
C ASP A 488 -10.88 -16.70 1.49
N LEU A 489 -10.11 -16.11 0.59
CA LEU A 489 -10.65 -15.36 -0.55
C LEU A 489 -11.47 -16.23 -1.50
N GLU A 490 -11.15 -17.54 -1.63
CA GLU A 490 -11.88 -18.47 -2.49
C GLU A 490 -13.30 -18.73 -1.99
N LYS A 491 -13.56 -18.49 -0.70
CA LYS A 491 -14.90 -18.61 -0.09
C LYS A 491 -15.72 -17.33 -0.14
N LEU A 492 -15.17 -16.26 -0.70
CA LEU A 492 -15.87 -14.99 -0.82
C LEU A 492 -17.10 -15.14 -1.72
N ARG A 493 -18.25 -14.65 -1.24
CA ARG A 493 -19.54 -14.80 -1.94
C ARG A 493 -19.83 -13.68 -2.93
N TYR A 494 -19.15 -12.55 -2.84
CA TYR A 494 -19.38 -11.36 -3.66
C TYR A 494 -18.05 -10.70 -4.05
N HIS A 495 -17.75 -10.61 -5.33
CA HIS A 495 -16.54 -9.94 -5.81
C HIS A 495 -16.67 -8.42 -5.91
N LYS A 496 -17.83 -7.86 -5.50
CA LYS A 496 -17.99 -6.42 -5.27
C LYS A 496 -18.67 -6.20 -3.92
N VAL A 497 -17.91 -5.64 -2.98
CA VAL A 497 -18.39 -5.23 -1.65
C VAL A 497 -18.52 -3.73 -1.66
N ILE A 498 -19.75 -3.22 -1.70
CA ILE A 498 -20.04 -1.80 -1.91
C ILE A 498 -20.54 -1.19 -0.61
N ILE A 499 -19.77 -0.24 -0.07
CA ILE A 499 -20.20 0.55 1.09
C ILE A 499 -21.12 1.65 0.59
N MET A 500 -22.36 1.65 1.04
CA MET A 500 -23.37 2.64 0.71
C MET A 500 -23.86 3.33 1.99
N ALA A 501 -23.17 4.42 2.35
CA ALA A 501 -23.43 5.24 3.51
C ALA A 501 -23.87 6.64 3.11
N ASP A 502 -24.60 7.32 3.99
CA ASP A 502 -25.07 8.68 3.78
C ASP A 502 -23.91 9.65 3.54
N ALA A 503 -24.18 10.75 2.84
CA ALA A 503 -23.19 11.77 2.52
C ALA A 503 -22.98 12.78 3.67
N ASP A 504 -23.21 12.36 4.91
CA ASP A 504 -23.04 13.15 6.12
C ASP A 504 -21.85 12.67 6.98
N VAL A 505 -21.64 13.31 8.12
CA VAL A 505 -20.53 12.99 9.05
C VAL A 505 -20.67 11.61 9.68
N ASP A 506 -21.89 11.12 9.92
CA ASP A 506 -22.13 9.80 10.50
C ASP A 506 -21.87 8.70 9.46
N GLY A 507 -22.32 8.86 8.23
CA GLY A 507 -22.03 7.97 7.12
C GLY A 507 -20.54 7.91 6.79
N ALA A 508 -19.83 9.06 6.84
CA ALA A 508 -18.38 9.09 6.70
C ALA A 508 -17.69 8.30 7.81
N HIS A 509 -18.17 8.39 9.06
CA HIS A 509 -17.64 7.62 10.18
C HIS A 509 -17.90 6.11 10.03
N ILE A 510 -19.12 5.71 9.62
CA ILE A 510 -19.46 4.29 9.39
C ILE A 510 -18.58 3.71 8.28
N ARG A 511 -18.38 4.45 7.19
CA ARG A 511 -17.47 4.07 6.12
C ARG A 511 -16.04 3.86 6.64
N THR A 512 -15.54 4.78 7.48
CA THR A 512 -14.21 4.66 8.08
C THR A 512 -14.09 3.44 8.99
N LEU A 513 -15.11 3.13 9.80
CA LEU A 513 -15.15 1.93 10.63
C LEU A 513 -15.13 0.64 9.79
N LEU A 514 -15.89 0.59 8.69
CA LEU A 514 -15.89 -0.54 7.73
C LEU A 514 -14.52 -0.70 7.08
N LEU A 515 -13.92 0.39 6.61
CA LEU A 515 -12.58 0.35 6.02
C LEU A 515 -11.53 -0.10 7.02
N THR A 516 -11.61 0.33 8.29
CA THR A 516 -10.76 -0.16 9.38
C THR A 516 -10.91 -1.67 9.56
N PHE A 517 -12.14 -2.16 9.57
CA PHE A 517 -12.42 -3.58 9.69
C PHE A 517 -11.87 -4.39 8.51
N PHE A 518 -12.11 -3.96 7.27
CA PHE A 518 -11.57 -4.63 6.08
C PHE A 518 -10.05 -4.60 6.06
N PHE A 519 -9.44 -3.47 6.38
CA PHE A 519 -7.98 -3.34 6.40
C PHE A 519 -7.33 -4.25 7.45
N ARG A 520 -7.91 -4.36 8.66
CA ARG A 520 -7.34 -5.14 9.75
C ARG A 520 -7.61 -6.65 9.66
N TYR A 521 -8.77 -7.04 9.14
CA TYR A 521 -9.24 -8.43 9.22
C TYR A 521 -9.56 -9.09 7.90
N MET A 522 -9.66 -8.34 6.81
CA MET A 522 -9.97 -8.84 5.46
C MET A 522 -9.16 -8.08 4.39
N ARG A 523 -7.91 -7.78 4.69
CA ARG A 523 -7.03 -6.98 3.84
C ARG A 523 -6.97 -7.45 2.38
N PRO A 524 -6.92 -8.77 2.06
CA PRO A 524 -6.94 -9.23 0.68
C PRO A 524 -8.15 -8.76 -0.15
N LEU A 525 -9.30 -8.41 0.49
CA LEU A 525 -10.43 -7.82 -0.23
C LEU A 525 -10.08 -6.46 -0.87
N ILE A 526 -9.29 -5.65 -0.17
CA ILE A 526 -8.85 -4.34 -0.66
C ILE A 526 -7.78 -4.54 -1.73
N GLU A 527 -6.81 -5.40 -1.49
CA GLU A 527 -5.68 -5.69 -2.38
C GLU A 527 -6.15 -6.24 -3.73
N GLN A 528 -7.16 -7.11 -3.74
CA GLN A 528 -7.79 -7.61 -4.97
C GLN A 528 -8.78 -6.62 -5.59
N GLY A 529 -9.05 -5.50 -4.90
CA GLY A 529 -9.91 -4.42 -5.37
C GLY A 529 -11.39 -4.79 -5.41
N TYR A 530 -11.85 -5.59 -4.47
CA TYR A 530 -13.26 -5.97 -4.34
C TYR A 530 -14.06 -5.00 -3.49
N VAL A 531 -13.43 -4.01 -2.82
CA VAL A 531 -14.10 -3.02 -1.97
C VAL A 531 -14.35 -1.73 -2.73
N TYR A 532 -15.56 -1.23 -2.67
CA TYR A 532 -16.01 0.00 -3.32
C TYR A 532 -16.78 0.88 -2.34
N SER A 533 -16.77 2.18 -2.58
CA SER A 533 -17.68 3.14 -1.97
C SER A 533 -18.64 3.64 -3.04
N ALA A 534 -19.93 3.54 -2.81
CA ALA A 534 -20.93 4.19 -3.64
C ALA A 534 -20.81 5.71 -3.54
N VAL A 535 -21.07 6.39 -4.63
CA VAL A 535 -21.12 7.85 -4.71
C VAL A 535 -22.55 8.26 -5.04
N PRO A 536 -23.41 8.47 -4.02
CA PRO A 536 -24.75 8.96 -4.25
C PRO A 536 -24.73 10.45 -4.64
N PRO A 537 -25.76 10.96 -5.35
CA PRO A 537 -25.86 12.38 -5.65
C PRO A 537 -26.10 13.20 -4.38
N LEU A 538 -25.54 14.41 -4.36
CA LEU A 538 -25.74 15.37 -3.27
C LEU A 538 -26.97 16.27 -3.48
N TYR A 539 -27.29 16.55 -4.74
CA TYR A 539 -28.34 17.51 -5.10
C TYR A 539 -29.32 16.94 -6.12
N LYS A 540 -30.59 17.32 -5.95
CA LYS A 540 -31.67 17.15 -6.93
C LYS A 540 -32.08 18.55 -7.42
N LEU A 541 -32.03 18.74 -8.74
CA LEU A 541 -32.41 19.99 -9.40
C LEU A 541 -33.64 19.75 -10.25
N LYS A 542 -34.68 20.56 -10.07
CA LYS A 542 -35.97 20.44 -10.76
C LYS A 542 -36.37 21.73 -11.45
N ARG A 543 -36.74 21.60 -12.72
CA ARG A 543 -37.39 22.65 -13.49
C ARG A 543 -38.60 22.12 -14.23
N GLY A 544 -39.79 22.41 -13.73
CA GLY A 544 -41.03 21.87 -14.30
C GLY A 544 -41.05 20.33 -14.22
N LYS A 545 -41.04 19.65 -15.38
CA LYS A 545 -41.01 18.16 -15.46
C LYS A 545 -39.59 17.61 -15.59
N THR A 546 -38.59 18.45 -15.76
CA THR A 546 -37.18 18.01 -15.91
C THR A 546 -36.52 17.95 -14.55
N GLU A 547 -36.02 16.78 -14.20
CA GLU A 547 -35.22 16.53 -13.00
C GLU A 547 -33.79 16.13 -13.41
N ARG A 548 -32.81 16.60 -12.65
CA ARG A 548 -31.38 16.27 -12.78
C ARG A 548 -30.78 16.12 -11.40
N VAL A 549 -29.71 15.34 -11.30
CA VAL A 549 -28.93 15.20 -10.07
C VAL A 549 -27.55 15.81 -10.27
N ALA A 550 -26.89 16.15 -9.18
CA ALA A 550 -25.50 16.62 -9.17
C ALA A 550 -24.74 16.02 -7.98
N TYR A 551 -23.47 15.70 -8.20
CA TYR A 551 -22.62 14.99 -7.25
C TYR A 551 -21.61 15.92 -6.56
N SER A 552 -21.50 17.17 -7.00
CA SER A 552 -20.68 18.20 -6.37
C SER A 552 -21.34 19.58 -6.45
N ASP A 553 -20.80 20.57 -5.73
CA ASP A 553 -21.25 21.95 -5.79
C ASP A 553 -21.04 22.57 -7.18
N GLU A 554 -19.89 22.28 -7.80
CA GLU A 554 -19.56 22.74 -9.15
C GLU A 554 -20.55 22.17 -10.18
N GLU A 555 -20.86 20.87 -10.06
CA GLU A 555 -21.82 20.22 -10.95
C GLU A 555 -23.24 20.77 -10.74
N ARG A 556 -23.66 21.01 -9.47
CA ARG A 556 -24.92 21.69 -9.14
C ARG A 556 -25.03 23.02 -9.86
N ASP A 557 -23.99 23.85 -9.78
CA ASP A 557 -24.00 25.18 -10.37
C ASP A 557 -24.02 25.11 -11.90
N ALA A 558 -23.27 24.20 -12.50
CA ALA A 558 -23.27 23.96 -13.94
C ALA A 558 -24.62 23.44 -14.44
N VAL A 559 -25.23 22.47 -13.75
CA VAL A 559 -26.54 21.91 -14.08
C VAL A 559 -27.64 22.97 -13.87
N SER A 560 -27.55 23.74 -12.78
CA SER A 560 -28.48 24.86 -12.50
C SER A 560 -28.46 25.91 -13.61
N ALA A 561 -27.26 26.30 -14.07
CA ALA A 561 -27.09 27.24 -15.18
C ALA A 561 -27.70 26.70 -16.48
N LYS A 562 -27.46 25.43 -16.81
CA LYS A 562 -28.06 24.79 -17.98
C LYS A 562 -29.59 24.73 -17.90
N LEU A 563 -30.12 24.37 -16.73
CA LEU A 563 -31.57 24.31 -16.52
C LEU A 563 -32.22 25.70 -16.57
N ARG A 564 -31.58 26.77 -16.10
CA ARG A 564 -32.09 28.14 -16.18
C ARG A 564 -32.27 28.62 -17.61
N GLY A 565 -31.37 28.29 -18.53
CA GLY A 565 -31.37 28.75 -19.91
C GLY A 565 -31.32 30.29 -20.02
N GLU A 566 -31.50 30.82 -21.21
CA GLU A 566 -31.45 32.29 -21.48
C GLU A 566 -32.51 33.12 -20.75
N GLY A 567 -33.60 32.48 -20.28
CA GLY A 567 -34.73 33.11 -19.62
C GLY A 567 -34.64 33.24 -18.10
N ASN A 568 -33.52 32.89 -17.46
CA ASN A 568 -33.28 32.92 -16.01
C ASN A 568 -34.42 32.33 -15.16
N ALA A 569 -35.02 31.21 -15.63
CA ALA A 569 -36.14 30.59 -14.96
C ALA A 569 -35.74 30.00 -13.60
N LYS A 570 -36.67 29.99 -12.64
CA LYS A 570 -36.44 29.42 -11.31
C LYS A 570 -36.19 27.92 -11.42
N VAL A 571 -35.10 27.46 -10.81
CA VAL A 571 -34.75 26.05 -10.61
C VAL A 571 -34.86 25.76 -9.12
N ASP A 572 -35.65 24.75 -8.78
CA ASP A 572 -35.73 24.26 -7.40
C ASP A 572 -34.57 23.31 -7.17
N ILE A 573 -33.77 23.57 -6.14
CA ILE A 573 -32.60 22.80 -5.76
C ILE A 573 -32.88 22.22 -4.38
N ALA A 574 -32.86 20.89 -4.25
CA ALA A 574 -32.94 20.18 -3.00
C ALA A 574 -31.62 19.44 -2.75
N ARG A 575 -31.12 19.48 -1.51
CA ARG A 575 -29.97 18.67 -1.08
C ARG A 575 -30.50 17.41 -0.42
N PHE A 576 -30.01 16.24 -0.85
CA PHE A 576 -30.28 14.98 -0.17
C PHE A 576 -29.52 14.98 1.18
N LYS A 577 -30.21 14.71 2.27
CA LYS A 577 -29.62 14.58 3.60
C LYS A 577 -29.16 13.15 3.87
N GLY A 578 -29.81 12.17 3.23
CA GLY A 578 -29.45 10.76 3.35
C GLY A 578 -30.12 9.90 2.28
N LEU A 579 -29.62 8.68 2.10
CA LEU A 579 -30.10 7.68 1.15
C LEU A 579 -31.56 7.26 1.43
N GLY A 580 -31.99 7.34 2.69
CA GLY A 580 -33.35 7.04 3.10
C GLY A 580 -34.42 8.03 2.60
N GLU A 581 -34.01 9.20 2.07
CA GLU A 581 -34.90 10.17 1.43
C GLU A 581 -35.18 9.87 -0.05
N MET A 582 -34.37 8.98 -0.66
CA MET A 582 -34.54 8.56 -2.05
C MET A 582 -35.62 7.48 -2.14
N ASP A 583 -36.50 7.61 -3.12
CA ASP A 583 -37.36 6.50 -3.47
C ASP A 583 -36.59 5.36 -4.15
N PRO A 584 -37.16 4.13 -4.22
CA PRO A 584 -36.45 2.99 -4.80
C PRO A 584 -35.98 3.17 -6.24
N HIS A 585 -36.73 3.91 -7.05
CA HIS A 585 -36.37 4.17 -8.44
C HIS A 585 -35.23 5.18 -8.56
N GLU A 586 -35.27 6.25 -7.76
CA GLU A 586 -34.20 7.25 -7.69
C GLU A 586 -32.89 6.60 -7.23
N LEU A 587 -32.95 5.77 -6.20
CA LEU A 587 -31.76 5.06 -5.67
C LEU A 587 -31.18 4.10 -6.71
N TRP A 588 -32.03 3.40 -7.44
CA TRP A 588 -31.62 2.55 -8.55
C TRP A 588 -30.90 3.37 -9.63
N GLU A 589 -31.57 4.37 -10.20
CA GLU A 589 -31.03 5.14 -11.34
C GLU A 589 -29.75 5.92 -11.04
N THR A 590 -29.53 6.32 -9.79
CA THR A 590 -28.40 7.18 -9.42
C THR A 590 -27.23 6.42 -8.79
N THR A 591 -27.51 5.31 -8.09
CA THR A 591 -26.53 4.70 -7.18
C THR A 591 -26.37 3.19 -7.37
N MET A 592 -27.37 2.48 -7.91
CA MET A 592 -27.34 1.01 -7.98
C MET A 592 -27.29 0.44 -9.40
N ASP A 593 -27.80 1.16 -10.41
CA ASP A 593 -27.77 0.72 -11.81
C ASP A 593 -26.31 0.61 -12.30
N PRO A 594 -25.83 -0.58 -12.68
CA PRO A 594 -24.46 -0.76 -13.15
C PRO A 594 -24.03 0.11 -14.32
N GLU A 595 -25.00 0.54 -15.16
CA GLU A 595 -24.73 1.37 -16.34
C GLU A 595 -24.59 2.87 -16.02
N LYS A 596 -25.17 3.31 -14.87
CA LYS A 596 -25.27 4.75 -14.55
C LYS A 596 -24.53 5.14 -13.27
N ARG A 597 -24.41 4.21 -12.32
CA ARG A 597 -23.84 4.47 -11.00
C ARG A 597 -22.37 4.86 -11.06
N SER A 598 -21.94 5.67 -10.11
CA SER A 598 -20.53 5.95 -9.84
C SER A 598 -20.07 5.19 -8.60
N LEU A 599 -19.01 4.37 -8.76
CA LEU A 599 -18.35 3.66 -7.67
C LEU A 599 -16.89 4.11 -7.57
N ARG A 600 -16.47 4.44 -6.36
CA ARG A 600 -15.06 4.67 -6.05
C ARG A 600 -14.45 3.36 -5.55
N ARG A 601 -13.55 2.78 -6.32
CA ARG A 601 -12.77 1.63 -5.88
C ARG A 601 -11.82 2.03 -4.76
N ILE A 602 -11.77 1.24 -3.71
CA ILE A 602 -10.82 1.43 -2.60
C ILE A 602 -9.56 0.67 -2.96
N THR A 603 -8.44 1.38 -3.02
CA THR A 603 -7.12 0.83 -3.30
C THR A 603 -6.23 0.95 -2.07
N LEU A 604 -5.23 0.10 -1.99
CA LEU A 604 -4.21 0.11 -0.95
C LEU A 604 -2.86 0.32 -1.64
N ASP A 605 -2.47 1.57 -1.81
CA ASP A 605 -1.22 1.92 -2.48
C ASP A 605 -0.01 1.72 -1.55
N ASP A 606 -0.19 2.00 -0.25
CA ASP A 606 0.80 1.83 0.80
C ASP A 606 0.16 1.34 2.10
N ALA A 607 0.48 0.09 2.46
CA ALA A 607 -0.06 -0.55 3.67
C ALA A 607 0.50 0.05 4.96
N GLN A 608 1.74 0.55 4.94
CA GLN A 608 2.35 1.19 6.10
C GLN A 608 1.70 2.53 6.40
N ARG A 609 1.52 3.35 5.37
CA ARG A 609 0.81 4.63 5.49
C ARG A 609 -0.63 4.44 5.96
N ALA A 610 -1.31 3.43 5.41
CA ALA A 610 -2.66 3.07 5.86
C ALA A 610 -2.68 2.64 7.34
N ASP A 611 -1.73 1.80 7.78
CA ASP A 611 -1.61 1.41 9.19
C ASP A 611 -1.43 2.61 10.11
N GLN A 612 -0.54 3.53 9.77
CA GLN A 612 -0.32 4.75 10.54
C GLN A 612 -1.57 5.63 10.62
N ILE A 613 -2.26 5.83 9.49
CA ILE A 613 -3.49 6.62 9.43
C ILE A 613 -4.57 5.98 10.30
N PHE A 614 -4.80 4.67 10.20
CA PHE A 614 -5.78 3.98 11.03
C PHE A 614 -5.38 4.01 12.52
N THR A 615 -4.10 3.83 12.86
CA THR A 615 -3.61 3.94 14.23
C THR A 615 -3.82 5.35 14.81
N VAL A 616 -3.55 6.40 14.04
CA VAL A 616 -3.74 7.79 14.48
C VAL A 616 -5.22 8.14 14.60
N LEU A 617 -6.02 7.86 13.56
CA LEU A 617 -7.41 8.30 13.50
C LEU A 617 -8.34 7.44 14.34
N MET A 618 -8.10 6.12 14.41
CA MET A 618 -8.99 5.15 15.04
C MET A 618 -8.41 4.58 16.33
N GLY A 619 -7.13 4.78 16.63
CA GLY A 619 -6.44 4.31 17.82
C GLY A 619 -6.89 5.01 19.12
N GLU A 620 -6.30 4.62 20.25
CA GLU A 620 -6.70 5.10 21.59
C GLU A 620 -6.18 6.51 21.88
N LEU A 621 -4.98 6.86 21.40
CA LEU A 621 -4.34 8.13 21.69
C LEU A 621 -5.07 9.31 21.03
N VAL A 622 -5.39 10.32 21.83
CA VAL A 622 -6.15 11.49 21.37
C VAL A 622 -5.25 12.53 20.74
N GLU A 623 -4.08 12.78 21.31
CA GLU A 623 -3.20 13.87 20.88
C GLU A 623 -2.69 13.71 19.44
N PRO A 624 -2.21 12.53 18.98
CA PRO A 624 -1.82 12.36 17.58
C PRO A 624 -2.95 12.60 16.59
N ARG A 625 -4.18 12.23 16.97
CA ARG A 625 -5.40 12.48 16.17
C ARG A 625 -5.70 13.97 16.05
N LYS A 626 -5.60 14.70 17.15
CA LYS A 626 -5.81 16.15 17.20
C LYS A 626 -4.79 16.86 16.32
N GLU A 627 -3.50 16.55 16.48
CA GLU A 627 -2.42 17.10 15.65
C GLU A 627 -2.64 16.81 14.15
N TRP A 628 -3.06 15.59 13.82
CA TRP A 628 -3.37 15.21 12.45
C TRP A 628 -4.54 16.03 11.88
N ILE A 629 -5.62 16.20 12.65
CA ILE A 629 -6.78 17.02 12.27
C ILE A 629 -6.37 18.48 12.07
N GLU A 630 -5.63 19.09 12.99
CA GLU A 630 -5.16 20.47 12.91
C GLU A 630 -4.30 20.70 11.65
N ARG A 631 -3.36 19.78 11.36
CA ARG A 631 -2.49 19.84 10.19
C ARG A 631 -3.25 19.74 8.87
N ASN A 632 -4.29 18.91 8.83
CA ASN A 632 -5.06 18.63 7.63
C ASN A 632 -6.35 19.46 7.51
N ALA A 633 -6.69 20.28 8.49
CA ALA A 633 -7.92 21.09 8.52
C ALA A 633 -8.07 21.99 7.28
N ARG A 634 -6.97 22.49 6.72
CA ARG A 634 -6.95 23.32 5.50
C ARG A 634 -7.46 22.59 4.24
N TYR A 635 -7.45 21.25 4.24
CA TYR A 635 -7.96 20.44 3.12
C TYR A 635 -9.42 20.02 3.31
N ALA A 636 -10.01 20.31 4.47
CA ALA A 636 -11.40 20.00 4.73
C ALA A 636 -12.30 20.97 3.95
N ILE A 637 -12.92 20.46 2.89
CA ILE A 637 -13.89 21.17 2.06
C ILE A 637 -15.28 20.69 2.52
N ASN A 638 -16.24 21.59 2.73
CA ASN A 638 -17.62 21.30 3.13
C ASN A 638 -17.74 20.61 4.51
N ILE A 639 -17.28 21.30 5.55
CA ILE A 639 -17.62 20.90 6.93
C ILE A 639 -19.07 21.37 7.19
N ASP A 640 -19.99 20.43 7.34
CA ASP A 640 -21.32 20.72 7.88
C ASP A 640 -21.16 21.12 9.35
N ILE A 641 -21.29 22.41 9.64
CA ILE A 641 -21.31 22.97 10.99
C ILE A 641 -22.77 23.18 11.39
#